data_d4b611c9c32f8f814daae24e822f62e9
#
_entry.id   d4b611c9c32f8f814daae24e822f62e9
#
_cell.length_a   1.000
_cell.length_b   1.000
_cell.length_c   1.000
_cell.angle_alpha   90.00
_cell.angle_beta   90.00
_cell.angle_gamma   90.00
#
_symmetry.space_group_name_H-M   'P 1'
#
loop_
_entity.id
_entity.type
_entity.pdbx_description
1 polymer ?
#
loop_
_entity_poly.entity_id
_entity_poly.type
_entity_poly.pdbx_seq_one_letter_code
_entity_poly.pdbx_strand_id
1 'polypeptide(L)'
;MSKVISVYYLGLLSTLGLPATALAQVAPAKPVVAKPAPAVAKPAVAKPAAPAPAPKPTAPATTATQPAEPAAAPAPAARQAATGPAVRYAVSFPNAVHHEARIKATFAGLTPGKSLTVRMARSSPGRYALHEFIKNVYYVTATDGGGKLLSINRSDPYSWDIKPGADGTVQMEYTLYGDRSDGTYAGIDQQHAHLNMPATLCYAQGLEGRAAEVKFELPSGWKVATQLRPLGDDRTTFAAPNLQYLMDSPVVLGAQHALHTWQDGGRTFEMASFYPGSASEVETLVKKTQQVIREAAGIFGGEYPAFDYGRYTFLADYLPQTSGDGMEHRNSTSLTSPLPLNEEGALRDLGTISHEFFHAYNTERLRSKGLEPFDFQRVNMSDALWFGEGFTQYYGELMLRRAGYYDNEQFLDKVSQWVNVRVNSPGARYASAVDMSRQAGFVDAATSVDPNNRSNTYLSYYYQGAGIALTLDLQLRQRYRTSLDKYMLALWQEFGKPQTPAFAPAKPYTLPDLQRVLGTVAKDTAFAGTFFRRYIYGHETPRFAENLALAGLAVIPNKVLAAALPRQVEFTEDGRCILSRNTTMGSGLYKAGIDRGDEIMTLDGVKITDMATLEGVMRKHTPADLVPVRVRSRAGVERTTQVVLTEDTNVQVQPMENVEKMTATQAQKDLRAAWLASAAAIKQ
;
A
#
# COMPACT_ATOMS: atom_id res chain seq x y z
N MET A 1 -36.14 14.48 -11.50
CA MET A 1 -34.99 14.74 -12.39
C MET A 1 -33.78 14.94 -11.49
N SER A 2 -33.18 13.83 -11.09
CA SER A 2 -32.01 13.78 -10.21
C SER A 2 -30.81 13.40 -11.07
N LYS A 3 -29.80 14.27 -11.13
CA LYS A 3 -28.55 13.99 -11.85
C LYS A 3 -27.72 13.05 -11.01
N VAL A 4 -27.64 11.80 -11.42
CA VAL A 4 -26.67 10.84 -10.88
C VAL A 4 -25.30 11.16 -11.49
N ILE A 5 -24.41 11.73 -10.68
CA ILE A 5 -22.99 11.85 -11.02
C ILE A 5 -22.31 10.58 -10.46
N SER A 6 -22.05 9.65 -11.36
CA SER A 6 -21.25 8.45 -11.04
C SER A 6 -19.79 8.85 -10.95
N VAL A 7 -19.26 8.95 -9.73
CA VAL A 7 -17.82 9.17 -9.49
C VAL A 7 -17.14 7.81 -9.45
N TYR A 8 -16.33 7.54 -10.48
CA TYR A 8 -15.50 6.34 -10.53
C TYR A 8 -14.27 6.51 -9.63
N TYR A 9 -14.20 5.72 -8.58
CA TYR A 9 -12.98 5.59 -7.78
C TYR A 9 -11.97 4.70 -8.50
N LEU A 10 -10.92 5.30 -9.05
CA LEU A 10 -9.65 4.64 -9.27
C LEU A 10 -8.84 4.77 -7.98
N GLY A 11 -8.29 3.65 -7.51
CA GLY A 11 -7.35 3.65 -6.41
C GLY A 11 -6.23 4.66 -6.67
N LEU A 12 -6.04 5.59 -5.77
CA LEU A 12 -4.99 6.60 -5.81
C LEU A 12 -3.62 5.93 -5.70
N LEU A 13 -2.96 5.76 -6.86
CA LEU A 13 -1.52 5.84 -6.93
C LEU A 13 -1.22 7.25 -7.40
N SER A 14 -0.72 8.07 -6.48
CA SER A 14 -0.33 9.44 -6.70
C SER A 14 0.68 9.55 -7.84
N THR A 15 0.26 10.07 -8.98
CA THR A 15 1.15 10.67 -9.95
C THR A 15 1.00 12.18 -9.81
N LEU A 16 1.90 12.80 -9.07
CA LEU A 16 2.05 14.24 -9.01
C LEU A 16 2.54 14.74 -10.38
N GLY A 17 1.65 15.39 -11.11
CA GLY A 17 2.04 16.32 -12.16
C GLY A 17 2.58 17.59 -11.51
N LEU A 18 3.86 17.88 -11.69
CA LEU A 18 4.46 19.15 -11.33
C LEU A 18 3.93 20.26 -12.28
N PRO A 19 3.54 21.43 -11.78
CA PRO A 19 3.24 22.57 -12.63
C PRO A 19 4.55 23.09 -13.27
N ALA A 20 4.51 23.30 -14.58
CA ALA A 20 5.60 23.94 -15.31
C ALA A 20 5.72 25.40 -14.88
N THR A 21 6.74 25.73 -14.09
CA THR A 21 7.16 27.11 -13.85
C THR A 21 8.06 27.58 -14.99
N ALA A 22 7.74 28.78 -15.44
CA ALA A 22 8.37 29.50 -16.54
C ALA A 22 9.88 29.53 -16.48
N LEU A 23 10.55 29.01 -17.50
CA LEU A 23 11.97 29.27 -17.77
C LEU A 23 12.09 30.51 -18.65
N ALA A 24 12.83 31.48 -18.16
CA ALA A 24 13.15 32.70 -18.87
C ALA A 24 13.91 32.41 -20.17
N GLN A 25 13.53 33.11 -21.22
CA GLN A 25 14.16 33.06 -22.53
C GLN A 25 15.63 33.49 -22.46
N VAL A 26 16.54 32.61 -22.85
CA VAL A 26 17.90 32.96 -23.25
C VAL A 26 17.97 32.87 -24.78
N ALA A 27 18.38 33.93 -25.42
CA ALA A 27 18.47 34.07 -26.87
C ALA A 27 19.48 33.08 -27.49
N PRO A 28 19.22 32.55 -28.70
CA PRO A 28 20.06 31.54 -29.32
C PRO A 28 21.37 32.11 -29.89
N ALA A 29 22.49 31.47 -29.59
CA ALA A 29 23.78 31.71 -30.24
C ALA A 29 23.79 31.13 -31.64
N LYS A 30 24.41 31.82 -32.61
CA LYS A 30 24.52 31.44 -34.02
C LYS A 30 25.32 30.14 -34.21
N PRO A 31 24.95 29.27 -35.16
CA PRO A 31 25.65 28.02 -35.41
C PRO A 31 27.00 28.21 -36.11
N VAL A 32 28.01 27.52 -35.63
CA VAL A 32 29.31 27.37 -36.27
C VAL A 32 29.21 26.19 -37.23
N VAL A 33 29.50 26.42 -38.49
CA VAL A 33 29.51 25.42 -39.55
C VAL A 33 30.79 24.59 -39.47
N ALA A 34 30.69 23.30 -39.19
CA ALA A 34 31.80 22.34 -39.24
C ALA A 34 31.82 21.63 -40.61
N LYS A 35 33.01 21.48 -41.18
CA LYS A 35 33.26 20.78 -42.45
C LYS A 35 32.95 19.26 -42.35
N PRO A 36 32.51 18.65 -43.44
CA PRO A 36 32.17 17.23 -43.45
C PRO A 36 33.40 16.33 -43.44
N ALA A 37 33.35 15.25 -42.65
CA ALA A 37 34.32 14.16 -42.64
C ALA A 37 33.98 13.10 -43.74
N PRO A 38 34.94 12.29 -44.19
CA PRO A 38 34.78 11.42 -45.37
C PRO A 38 33.91 10.19 -45.08
N ALA A 39 33.23 9.74 -46.13
CA ALA A 39 32.27 8.64 -46.13
C ALA A 39 32.89 7.29 -45.77
N VAL A 40 32.30 6.62 -44.78
CA VAL A 40 32.57 5.21 -44.46
C VAL A 40 31.59 4.32 -45.24
N ALA A 41 32.15 3.28 -45.88
CA ALA A 41 31.42 2.34 -46.72
C ALA A 41 30.33 1.56 -45.95
N LYS A 42 29.18 1.38 -46.59
CA LYS A 42 28.04 0.61 -46.06
C LYS A 42 28.39 -0.89 -46.02
N PRO A 43 28.12 -1.61 -44.92
CA PRO A 43 28.06 -3.06 -44.93
C PRO A 43 26.79 -3.57 -45.62
N ALA A 44 26.91 -4.65 -46.36
CA ALA A 44 25.83 -5.29 -47.10
C ALA A 44 24.76 -5.86 -46.14
N VAL A 45 23.49 -5.54 -46.42
CA VAL A 45 22.34 -6.05 -45.69
C VAL A 45 22.07 -7.48 -46.18
N ALA A 46 22.21 -8.45 -45.26
CA ALA A 46 21.75 -9.83 -45.49
C ALA A 46 20.22 -9.89 -45.40
N LYS A 47 19.59 -10.56 -46.35
CA LYS A 47 18.15 -10.84 -46.38
C LYS A 47 17.72 -11.60 -45.10
N PRO A 48 16.60 -11.23 -44.44
CA PRO A 48 16.09 -12.00 -43.32
C PRO A 48 15.57 -13.37 -43.81
N ALA A 49 15.95 -14.42 -43.10
CA ALA A 49 15.39 -15.76 -43.27
C ALA A 49 13.95 -15.80 -42.75
N ALA A 50 13.11 -16.57 -43.45
CA ALA A 50 11.70 -16.78 -43.05
C ALA A 50 11.58 -17.40 -41.65
N PRO A 51 10.56 -17.03 -40.83
CA PRO A 51 10.37 -17.60 -39.52
C PRO A 51 9.95 -19.08 -39.63
N ALA A 52 10.57 -19.92 -38.78
CA ALA A 52 10.20 -21.31 -38.61
C ALA A 52 8.79 -21.46 -38.02
N PRO A 53 8.03 -22.49 -38.38
CA PRO A 53 6.68 -22.69 -37.84
C PRO A 53 6.71 -23.00 -36.33
N ALA A 54 5.78 -22.40 -35.60
CA ALA A 54 5.63 -22.59 -34.18
C ALA A 54 5.31 -24.07 -33.84
N PRO A 55 5.89 -24.62 -32.75
CA PRO A 55 5.58 -25.97 -32.32
C PRO A 55 4.14 -26.05 -31.79
N LYS A 56 3.42 -27.10 -32.16
CA LYS A 56 2.10 -27.42 -31.62
C LYS A 56 2.19 -27.67 -30.11
N PRO A 57 1.20 -27.20 -29.31
CA PRO A 57 1.20 -27.47 -27.89
C PRO A 57 0.86 -28.95 -27.63
N THR A 58 1.85 -29.70 -27.17
CA THR A 58 1.66 -30.97 -26.49
C THR A 58 1.32 -30.69 -25.05
N ALA A 59 0.17 -31.16 -24.59
CA ALA A 59 -0.22 -31.09 -23.20
C ALA A 59 0.72 -31.98 -22.35
N PRO A 60 1.38 -31.47 -21.29
CA PRO A 60 2.01 -32.33 -20.32
C PRO A 60 1.03 -32.61 -19.19
N ALA A 61 0.72 -33.90 -19.01
CA ALA A 61 0.32 -34.39 -17.72
C ALA A 61 1.53 -34.36 -16.79
N THR A 62 1.63 -33.35 -15.96
CA THR A 62 2.63 -33.30 -14.90
C THR A 62 1.92 -33.29 -13.56
N THR A 63 2.09 -34.36 -12.82
CA THR A 63 2.01 -34.38 -11.36
C THR A 63 2.86 -33.22 -10.84
N ALA A 64 2.20 -32.16 -10.35
CA ALA A 64 2.88 -31.05 -9.73
C ALA A 64 3.50 -31.53 -8.41
N THR A 65 4.77 -31.90 -8.46
CA THR A 65 5.62 -31.92 -7.28
C THR A 65 5.71 -30.51 -6.74
N GLN A 66 5.44 -30.36 -5.46
CA GLN A 66 5.63 -29.12 -4.71
C GLN A 66 7.03 -28.54 -5.05
N PRO A 67 7.17 -27.30 -5.48
CA PRO A 67 8.49 -26.71 -5.67
C PRO A 67 9.23 -26.78 -4.34
N ALA A 68 10.44 -27.32 -4.34
CA ALA A 68 11.31 -27.27 -3.18
C ALA A 68 11.46 -25.79 -2.76
N GLU A 69 11.22 -25.53 -1.49
CA GLU A 69 11.42 -24.22 -0.88
C GLU A 69 12.86 -23.76 -1.21
N PRO A 70 13.07 -22.60 -1.86
CA PRO A 70 14.42 -22.08 -1.99
C PRO A 70 15.00 -21.93 -0.61
N ALA A 71 16.21 -22.47 -0.39
CA ALA A 71 16.90 -22.43 0.88
C ALA A 71 16.83 -21.00 1.43
N ALA A 72 16.08 -20.81 2.50
CA ALA A 72 15.95 -19.52 3.15
C ALA A 72 17.36 -19.03 3.49
N ALA A 73 17.66 -17.78 3.12
CA ALA A 73 18.83 -17.09 3.66
C ALA A 73 18.81 -17.28 5.18
N PRO A 74 19.97 -17.51 5.86
CA PRO A 74 19.98 -17.77 7.28
C PRO A 74 19.22 -16.66 7.99
N ALA A 75 18.17 -17.04 8.74
CA ALA A 75 17.38 -16.11 9.52
C ALA A 75 18.34 -15.31 10.42
N PRO A 76 18.23 -13.98 10.47
CA PRO A 76 18.97 -13.20 11.44
C PRO A 76 18.68 -13.76 12.83
N ALA A 77 19.74 -14.06 13.60
CA ALA A 77 19.61 -14.63 14.92
C ALA A 77 18.62 -13.80 15.77
N ALA A 78 17.75 -14.47 16.52
CA ALA A 78 16.83 -13.81 17.44
C ALA A 78 17.57 -12.75 18.24
N ARG A 79 17.17 -11.48 18.08
CA ARG A 79 17.84 -10.34 18.71
C ARG A 79 17.66 -10.44 20.23
N GLN A 80 18.67 -10.96 20.93
CA GLN A 80 18.74 -10.87 22.39
C GLN A 80 18.79 -9.41 22.79
N ALA A 81 18.12 -9.05 23.91
CA ALA A 81 18.24 -7.72 24.49
C ALA A 81 19.72 -7.41 24.69
N ALA A 82 20.22 -6.45 23.91
CA ALA A 82 21.63 -6.06 23.99
C ALA A 82 21.87 -5.31 25.31
N THR A 83 22.83 -5.75 26.08
CA THR A 83 23.26 -5.06 27.29
C THR A 83 24.04 -3.79 26.93
N GLY A 84 23.79 -2.70 27.64
CA GLY A 84 24.52 -1.45 27.44
C GLY A 84 23.62 -0.22 27.63
N PRO A 85 24.20 0.99 27.60
CA PRO A 85 23.44 2.23 27.69
C PRO A 85 22.41 2.37 26.55
N ALA A 86 21.28 2.99 26.83
CA ALA A 86 20.29 3.34 25.81
C ALA A 86 20.93 4.24 24.73
N VAL A 87 20.50 4.03 23.49
CA VAL A 87 20.78 4.97 22.40
C VAL A 87 19.89 6.21 22.60
N ARG A 88 20.48 7.41 22.55
CA ARG A 88 19.73 8.64 22.77
C ARG A 88 19.66 9.48 21.52
N TYR A 89 18.48 10.02 21.27
CA TYR A 89 18.22 10.96 20.19
C TYR A 89 17.65 12.25 20.76
N ALA A 90 18.09 13.39 20.20
CA ALA A 90 17.43 14.66 20.36
C ALA A 90 17.03 15.20 18.98
N VAL A 91 15.79 15.65 18.87
CA VAL A 91 15.21 16.19 17.65
C VAL A 91 14.75 17.62 17.93
N SER A 92 15.23 18.57 17.15
CA SER A 92 14.87 19.98 17.26
C SER A 92 14.55 20.59 15.90
N PHE A 93 13.84 21.70 15.88
CA PHE A 93 13.27 22.31 14.68
C PHE A 93 13.71 23.78 14.48
N PRO A 94 15.03 24.08 14.49
CA PRO A 94 15.53 25.46 14.43
C PRO A 94 15.24 26.14 13.10
N ASN A 95 14.97 25.41 12.04
CA ASN A 95 14.75 25.90 10.69
C ASN A 95 13.53 25.25 10.01
N ALA A 96 12.47 25.05 10.79
CA ALA A 96 11.23 24.41 10.30
C ALA A 96 10.58 25.12 9.10
N VAL A 97 10.81 26.44 8.95
CA VAL A 97 10.35 27.23 7.80
C VAL A 97 10.93 26.75 6.47
N HIS A 98 12.06 26.08 6.51
CA HIS A 98 12.71 25.46 5.34
C HIS A 98 12.66 23.94 5.39
N HIS A 99 11.70 23.39 6.12
CA HIS A 99 11.45 21.94 6.22
C HIS A 99 12.62 21.16 6.85
N GLU A 100 13.37 21.79 7.77
CA GLU A 100 14.56 21.20 8.37
C GLU A 100 14.37 20.91 9.85
N ALA A 101 14.83 19.71 10.27
CA ALA A 101 15.06 19.36 11.67
C ALA A 101 16.56 19.10 11.90
N ARG A 102 17.03 19.36 13.13
CA ARG A 102 18.35 18.94 13.59
C ARG A 102 18.22 17.72 14.45
N ILE A 103 18.98 16.69 14.12
CA ILE A 103 18.99 15.40 14.81
C ILE A 103 20.35 15.19 15.45
N LYS A 104 20.37 14.85 16.74
CA LYS A 104 21.57 14.44 17.46
C LYS A 104 21.37 13.01 17.98
N ALA A 105 22.21 12.08 17.55
CA ALA A 105 22.23 10.70 18.00
C ALA A 105 23.46 10.45 18.88
N THR A 106 23.26 9.85 20.06
CA THR A 106 24.34 9.53 21.00
C THR A 106 24.43 8.03 21.24
N PHE A 107 25.58 7.47 20.91
CA PHE A 107 25.93 6.06 21.08
C PHE A 107 27.04 5.97 22.13
N ALA A 108 26.79 5.41 23.29
CA ALA A 108 27.71 5.28 24.40
C ALA A 108 28.03 3.81 24.74
N GLY A 109 29.05 3.58 25.58
CA GLY A 109 29.47 2.25 25.97
C GLY A 109 30.06 1.44 24.79
N LEU A 110 30.74 2.14 23.88
CA LEU A 110 31.42 1.57 22.72
C LEU A 110 32.86 1.20 23.07
N THR A 111 33.40 0.21 22.34
CA THR A 111 34.83 -0.12 22.46
C THR A 111 35.68 0.97 21.79
N PRO A 112 36.56 1.67 22.52
CA PRO A 112 37.43 2.68 21.93
C PRO A 112 38.22 2.13 20.73
N GLY A 113 38.29 2.93 19.66
CA GLY A 113 39.05 2.59 18.46
C GLY A 113 38.42 1.55 17.54
N LYS A 114 37.40 0.80 17.99
CA LYS A 114 36.59 -0.12 17.13
C LYS A 114 35.57 0.69 16.34
N SER A 115 35.61 0.57 15.00
CA SER A 115 34.69 1.30 14.14
C SER A 115 33.22 0.97 14.43
N LEU A 116 32.39 2.00 14.57
CA LEU A 116 30.94 1.94 14.63
C LEU A 116 30.39 2.33 13.26
N THR A 117 29.53 1.49 12.67
CA THR A 117 28.82 1.84 11.43
C THR A 117 27.43 2.36 11.80
N VAL A 118 27.20 3.64 11.52
CA VAL A 118 25.89 4.30 11.66
C VAL A 118 25.23 4.37 10.29
N ARG A 119 23.93 4.11 10.20
CA ARG A 119 23.19 4.04 8.93
C ARG A 119 21.85 4.75 8.99
N MET A 120 21.36 5.20 7.84
CA MET A 120 19.92 5.40 7.62
C MET A 120 19.27 4.08 7.20
N ALA A 121 18.01 3.91 7.57
CA ALA A 121 17.20 2.82 7.05
C ALA A 121 16.96 3.00 5.53
N ARG A 122 16.70 1.90 4.85
CA ARG A 122 16.24 1.86 3.45
C ARG A 122 14.87 1.22 3.31
N SER A 123 14.35 0.70 4.40
CA SER A 123 13.08 -0.01 4.47
C SER A 123 12.31 0.51 5.68
N SER A 124 11.01 0.59 5.60
CA SER A 124 10.12 1.06 6.67
C SER A 124 9.06 0.01 6.94
N PRO A 125 8.71 -0.29 8.21
CA PRO A 125 7.52 -1.08 8.52
C PRO A 125 6.29 -0.48 7.80
N GLY A 126 5.40 -1.34 7.32
CA GLY A 126 4.25 -0.92 6.51
C GLY A 126 4.55 -0.58 5.05
N ARG A 127 5.85 -0.54 4.63
CA ARG A 127 6.26 -0.32 3.24
C ARG A 127 7.14 -1.45 2.74
N TYR A 128 6.87 -1.91 1.53
CA TYR A 128 7.54 -3.08 0.96
C TYR A 128 8.67 -2.72 0.00
N ALA A 129 8.69 -1.50 -0.55
CA ALA A 129 9.75 -0.99 -1.42
C ALA A 129 10.95 -0.43 -0.64
N LEU A 130 12.09 -0.29 -1.33
CA LEU A 130 13.24 0.44 -0.80
C LEU A 130 13.09 1.94 -1.00
N HIS A 131 13.58 2.69 -0.02
CA HIS A 131 13.57 4.15 0.00
C HIS A 131 14.98 4.71 0.23
N GLU A 132 15.30 5.80 -0.44
CA GLU A 132 16.61 6.47 -0.33
C GLU A 132 16.52 7.63 0.70
N PHE A 133 16.16 7.32 1.96
CA PHE A 133 15.96 8.32 3.01
C PHE A 133 17.22 9.17 3.27
N ILE A 134 18.39 8.57 3.12
CA ILE A 134 19.69 9.24 3.34
C ILE A 134 19.91 10.45 2.43
N LYS A 135 19.25 10.54 1.28
CA LYS A 135 19.37 11.70 0.37
C LYS A 135 18.94 13.02 1.00
N ASN A 136 18.14 12.95 2.06
CA ASN A 136 17.60 14.09 2.79
C ASN A 136 18.46 14.48 4.01
N VAL A 137 19.59 13.80 4.21
CA VAL A 137 20.53 14.00 5.35
C VAL A 137 21.77 14.74 4.90
N TYR A 138 22.11 15.83 5.57
CA TYR A 138 23.27 16.64 5.26
C TYR A 138 23.87 17.32 6.52
N TYR A 139 25.00 18.00 6.39
CA TYR A 139 25.77 18.63 7.49
C TYR A 139 26.09 17.65 8.63
N VAL A 140 26.54 16.46 8.24
CA VAL A 140 26.85 15.38 9.19
C VAL A 140 28.16 15.67 9.89
N THR A 141 28.16 15.68 11.23
CA THR A 141 29.32 15.79 12.09
C THR A 141 29.32 14.70 13.16
N ALA A 142 30.48 14.36 13.67
CA ALA A 142 30.63 13.45 14.80
C ALA A 142 31.63 13.97 15.82
N THR A 143 31.33 13.82 17.12
CA THR A 143 32.18 14.13 18.24
C THR A 143 32.23 12.99 19.24
N ASP A 144 33.25 12.95 20.09
CA ASP A 144 33.22 12.13 21.32
C ASP A 144 32.34 12.78 22.40
N GLY A 145 32.21 12.15 23.56
CA GLY A 145 31.44 12.67 24.70
C GLY A 145 31.97 14.00 25.28
N GLY A 146 33.21 14.29 25.05
CA GLY A 146 33.87 15.59 25.43
C GLY A 146 33.72 16.68 24.38
N GLY A 147 33.11 16.41 23.24
CA GLY A 147 32.92 17.37 22.15
C GLY A 147 34.07 17.45 21.15
N LYS A 148 35.10 16.61 21.25
CA LYS A 148 36.20 16.55 20.29
C LYS A 148 35.73 15.92 18.98
N LEU A 149 36.01 16.54 17.84
CA LEU A 149 35.66 16.05 16.51
C LEU A 149 36.26 14.66 16.23
N LEU A 150 35.46 13.79 15.69
CA LEU A 150 35.80 12.46 15.20
C LEU A 150 35.76 12.43 13.67
N SER A 151 36.69 11.69 13.07
CA SER A 151 36.68 11.48 11.62
C SER A 151 35.55 10.56 11.21
N ILE A 152 34.85 10.93 10.16
CA ILE A 152 33.77 10.14 9.50
C ILE A 152 34.34 9.59 8.20
N ASN A 153 34.21 8.26 8.00
CA ASN A 153 34.47 7.62 6.73
C ASN A 153 33.16 7.14 6.12
N ARG A 154 33.05 7.11 4.78
CA ARG A 154 31.90 6.62 4.01
C ARG A 154 32.33 5.38 3.23
N SER A 155 32.07 4.19 3.79
CA SER A 155 32.35 2.92 3.10
C SER A 155 31.27 2.54 2.09
N ASP A 156 30.05 3.03 2.28
CA ASP A 156 28.94 2.92 1.33
C ASP A 156 28.06 4.20 1.36
N PRO A 157 27.20 4.44 0.37
CA PRO A 157 26.37 5.66 0.32
C PRO A 157 25.34 5.77 1.45
N TYR A 158 25.06 4.70 2.18
CA TYR A 158 23.99 4.64 3.19
C TYR A 158 24.50 4.67 4.62
N SER A 159 25.82 4.75 4.83
CA SER A 159 26.42 4.64 6.16
C SER A 159 27.57 5.61 6.41
N TRP A 160 27.92 5.75 7.69
CA TRP A 160 29.07 6.49 8.21
C TRP A 160 29.82 5.59 9.19
N ASP A 161 31.10 5.38 8.95
CA ASP A 161 31.98 4.65 9.84
C ASP A 161 32.77 5.63 10.71
N ILE A 162 32.59 5.50 12.03
CA ILE A 162 33.13 6.44 13.03
C ILE A 162 33.87 5.62 14.09
N LYS A 163 35.13 6.01 14.41
CA LYS A 163 35.86 5.40 15.50
C LYS A 163 35.65 6.20 16.78
N PRO A 164 35.04 5.56 17.82
CA PRO A 164 34.86 6.20 19.12
C PRO A 164 36.18 6.67 19.72
N GLY A 165 36.14 7.79 20.45
CA GLY A 165 37.22 8.26 21.27
C GLY A 165 37.52 7.36 22.49
N ALA A 166 38.43 7.77 23.37
CA ALA A 166 38.80 7.02 24.56
C ALA A 166 37.65 6.81 25.57
N ASP A 167 36.68 7.70 25.55
CA ASP A 167 35.45 7.66 26.40
C ASP A 167 34.39 6.65 25.92
N GLY A 168 34.61 6.01 24.76
CA GLY A 168 33.65 5.04 24.19
C GLY A 168 32.33 5.67 23.77
N THR A 169 32.29 6.95 23.39
CA THR A 169 31.11 7.66 22.96
C THR A 169 31.26 8.20 21.55
N VAL A 170 30.17 8.14 20.79
CA VAL A 170 29.98 8.86 19.51
C VAL A 170 28.70 9.67 19.60
N GLN A 171 28.82 10.97 19.41
CA GLN A 171 27.68 11.88 19.20
C GLN A 171 27.70 12.29 17.72
N MET A 172 26.67 11.89 16.99
CA MET A 172 26.49 12.23 15.58
C MET A 172 25.37 13.26 15.46
N GLU A 173 25.62 14.34 14.75
CA GLU A 173 24.66 15.41 14.50
C GLU A 173 24.49 15.61 12.99
N TYR A 174 23.25 15.81 12.53
CA TYR A 174 22.93 16.08 11.13
C TYR A 174 21.67 16.91 10.99
N THR A 175 21.51 17.52 9.82
CA THR A 175 20.27 18.15 9.39
C THR A 175 19.48 17.18 8.53
N LEU A 176 18.18 17.08 8.80
CA LEU A 176 17.20 16.34 8.03
C LEU A 176 16.30 17.34 7.29
N TYR A 177 16.17 17.18 5.98
CA TYR A 177 15.13 17.84 5.18
C TYR A 177 13.91 16.94 5.05
N GLY A 178 12.69 17.46 5.32
CA GLY A 178 11.44 16.73 5.23
C GLY A 178 10.30 17.62 4.75
N ASP A 179 9.88 17.44 3.50
CA ASP A 179 8.80 18.20 2.86
C ASP A 179 7.77 17.26 2.20
N ARG A 180 7.45 16.17 2.91
CA ARG A 180 6.44 15.22 2.46
C ARG A 180 5.76 14.53 3.63
N SER A 181 4.54 14.94 3.92
CA SER A 181 3.69 14.28 4.93
C SER A 181 2.88 13.17 4.29
N ASP A 182 3.37 11.95 4.46
CA ASP A 182 2.70 10.69 4.20
C ASP A 182 3.21 9.65 5.20
N GLY A 183 2.69 8.43 5.17
CA GLY A 183 3.15 7.37 6.08
C GLY A 183 4.62 6.97 5.90
N THR A 184 5.29 7.36 4.81
CA THR A 184 6.63 6.88 4.43
C THR A 184 7.76 7.84 4.79
N TYR A 185 7.53 9.15 4.68
CA TYR A 185 8.59 10.16 4.75
C TYR A 185 8.45 11.06 5.99
N ALA A 186 9.12 12.19 5.98
CA ALA A 186 8.98 13.24 6.98
C ALA A 186 8.45 14.51 6.32
N GLY A 187 7.48 15.14 6.96
CA GLY A 187 6.99 16.48 6.64
C GLY A 187 7.24 17.42 7.81
N ILE A 188 7.85 18.56 7.58
CA ILE A 188 8.19 19.53 8.60
C ILE A 188 7.81 20.89 8.10
N ASP A 189 7.07 21.68 8.88
CA ASP A 189 6.77 23.06 8.61
C ASP A 189 6.74 23.90 9.92
N GLN A 190 6.40 25.19 9.82
CA GLN A 190 6.38 26.09 10.97
C GLN A 190 5.32 25.77 12.03
N GLN A 191 4.32 24.98 11.70
CA GLN A 191 3.17 24.71 12.56
C GLN A 191 3.10 23.25 13.00
N HIS A 192 3.74 22.34 12.25
CA HIS A 192 3.52 20.92 12.34
C HIS A 192 4.75 20.14 11.85
N ALA A 193 4.93 18.92 12.39
CA ALA A 193 5.84 17.93 11.85
C ALA A 193 5.22 16.53 11.94
N HIS A 194 5.36 15.78 10.85
CA HIS A 194 5.06 14.35 10.73
C HIS A 194 6.38 13.61 10.50
N LEU A 195 6.76 12.72 11.40
CA LEU A 195 8.04 12.03 11.36
C LEU A 195 7.84 10.51 11.32
N ASN A 196 8.11 9.89 10.16
CA ASN A 196 8.34 8.46 10.10
C ASN A 196 9.79 8.18 10.57
N MET A 197 9.97 7.35 11.60
CA MET A 197 11.28 7.17 12.25
C MET A 197 12.35 6.59 11.31
N PRO A 198 12.09 5.61 10.42
CA PRO A 198 13.08 5.16 9.43
C PRO A 198 13.58 6.26 8.48
N ALA A 199 12.73 7.23 8.17
CA ALA A 199 13.09 8.41 7.35
C ALA A 199 13.76 9.52 8.17
N THR A 200 13.72 9.45 9.51
CA THR A 200 14.12 10.51 10.42
C THR A 200 15.41 10.18 11.15
N LEU A 201 15.54 8.98 11.72
CA LEU A 201 16.62 8.62 12.64
C LEU A 201 17.62 7.66 12.00
N CYS A 202 18.92 7.98 12.13
CA CYS A 202 19.96 7.00 11.87
C CYS A 202 20.05 5.99 13.02
N TYR A 203 20.63 4.82 12.76
CA TYR A 203 20.88 3.79 13.78
C TYR A 203 22.27 3.20 13.64
N ALA A 204 22.79 2.60 14.72
CA ALA A 204 24.10 1.99 14.72
C ALA A 204 23.99 0.46 14.65
N GLN A 205 24.73 -0.14 13.71
CA GLN A 205 24.80 -1.59 13.55
C GLN A 205 25.37 -2.27 14.80
N GLY A 206 24.69 -3.36 15.22
CA GLY A 206 25.07 -4.10 16.42
C GLY A 206 24.50 -3.53 17.73
N LEU A 207 23.77 -2.40 17.67
CA LEU A 207 23.11 -1.80 18.83
C LEU A 207 21.57 -1.92 18.76
N GLU A 208 21.02 -2.63 17.78
CA GLU A 208 19.60 -2.70 17.49
C GLU A 208 18.74 -3.26 18.65
N GLY A 209 19.34 -4.10 19.48
CA GLY A 209 18.67 -4.66 20.67
C GLY A 209 18.68 -3.75 21.89
N ARG A 210 19.38 -2.63 21.87
CA ARG A 210 19.42 -1.66 22.99
C ARG A 210 18.14 -0.85 23.04
N ALA A 211 17.74 -0.46 24.26
CA ALA A 211 16.68 0.54 24.44
C ALA A 211 17.09 1.87 23.78
N ALA A 212 16.09 2.63 23.35
CA ALA A 212 16.29 3.97 22.80
C ALA A 212 15.45 5.00 23.55
N GLU A 213 15.98 6.22 23.65
CA GLU A 213 15.31 7.39 24.20
C GLU A 213 15.31 8.48 23.13
N VAL A 214 14.14 9.11 22.91
CA VAL A 214 14.00 10.23 21.97
C VAL A 214 13.47 11.42 22.71
N LYS A 215 14.21 12.52 22.71
CA LYS A 215 13.82 13.83 23.23
C LYS A 215 13.46 14.76 22.09
N PHE A 216 12.29 15.39 22.15
CA PHE A 216 11.89 16.44 21.23
C PHE A 216 12.07 17.81 21.91
N GLU A 217 12.91 18.64 21.32
CA GLU A 217 13.13 20.04 21.72
C GLU A 217 12.15 20.89 20.89
N LEU A 218 11.00 21.15 21.52
CA LEU A 218 9.82 21.64 20.81
C LEU A 218 9.85 23.17 20.65
N PRO A 219 9.40 23.71 19.50
CA PRO A 219 8.94 25.09 19.42
C PRO A 219 7.83 25.37 20.45
N SER A 220 7.69 26.64 20.83
CA SER A 220 6.69 27.06 21.81
C SER A 220 5.28 26.62 21.44
N GLY A 221 4.59 25.99 22.39
CA GLY A 221 3.22 25.53 22.22
C GLY A 221 3.05 24.20 21.50
N TRP A 222 4.09 23.63 20.93
CA TRP A 222 4.00 22.32 20.27
C TRP A 222 3.81 21.21 21.31
N LYS A 223 3.06 20.18 20.89
CA LYS A 223 2.82 18.93 21.63
C LYS A 223 3.20 17.75 20.76
N VAL A 224 3.40 16.58 21.38
CA VAL A 224 3.81 15.34 20.71
C VAL A 224 2.71 14.29 20.86
N ALA A 225 2.38 13.63 19.76
CA ALA A 225 1.57 12.42 19.73
C ALA A 225 2.36 11.27 19.09
N THR A 226 2.39 10.11 19.76
CA THR A 226 3.09 8.89 19.33
C THR A 226 2.67 7.70 20.16
N GLN A 227 2.87 6.48 19.66
CA GLN A 227 2.69 5.25 20.45
C GLN A 227 3.79 5.01 21.49
N LEU A 228 4.92 5.71 21.42
CA LEU A 228 6.03 5.54 22.35
C LEU A 228 5.63 5.83 23.80
N ARG A 229 6.33 5.19 24.74
CA ARG A 229 6.12 5.41 26.18
C ARG A 229 6.79 6.71 26.63
N PRO A 230 6.04 7.68 27.19
CA PRO A 230 6.65 8.90 27.74
C PRO A 230 7.48 8.57 28.97
N LEU A 231 8.60 9.31 29.18
CA LEU A 231 9.48 9.20 30.33
C LEU A 231 9.26 10.29 31.40
N GLY A 232 8.45 11.28 31.10
CA GLY A 232 8.08 12.35 32.04
C GLY A 232 6.70 12.89 31.74
N ASP A 233 6.19 13.69 32.68
CA ASP A 233 4.85 14.29 32.58
C ASP A 233 4.75 15.37 31.49
N ASP A 234 5.89 15.97 31.14
CA ASP A 234 5.98 16.97 30.06
C ASP A 234 5.80 16.37 28.66
N ARG A 235 5.85 15.04 28.56
CA ARG A 235 5.68 14.29 27.30
C ARG A 235 6.58 14.83 26.16
N THR A 236 7.81 15.20 26.47
CA THR A 236 8.82 15.61 25.47
C THR A 236 9.88 14.55 25.25
N THR A 237 10.03 13.60 26.18
CA THR A 237 10.98 12.48 26.11
C THR A 237 10.25 11.16 26.14
N PHE A 238 10.62 10.26 25.23
CA PHE A 238 9.98 8.97 25.05
C PHE A 238 10.99 7.84 24.98
N ALA A 239 10.55 6.60 25.31
CA ALA A 239 11.38 5.42 25.27
C ALA A 239 10.80 4.34 24.35
N ALA A 240 11.70 3.63 23.66
CA ALA A 240 11.45 2.39 22.95
C ALA A 240 12.31 1.25 23.53
N PRO A 241 11.83 0.00 23.58
CA PRO A 241 12.58 -1.12 24.14
C PRO A 241 13.76 -1.57 23.24
N ASN A 242 13.70 -1.30 21.95
CA ASN A 242 14.69 -1.65 20.93
C ASN A 242 14.49 -0.82 19.66
N LEU A 243 15.39 -0.99 18.69
CA LEU A 243 15.35 -0.28 17.41
C LEU A 243 14.06 -0.60 16.61
N GLN A 244 13.64 -1.86 16.54
CA GLN A 244 12.47 -2.23 15.74
C GLN A 244 11.22 -1.49 16.23
N TYR A 245 11.00 -1.44 17.54
CA TYR A 245 9.89 -0.70 18.12
C TYR A 245 10.00 0.81 17.87
N LEU A 246 11.22 1.38 17.99
CA LEU A 246 11.46 2.79 17.69
C LEU A 246 11.10 3.13 16.25
N MET A 247 11.60 2.34 15.31
CA MET A 247 11.41 2.57 13.87
C MET A 247 9.94 2.36 13.43
N ASP A 248 9.19 1.58 14.19
CA ASP A 248 7.76 1.36 14.00
C ASP A 248 6.88 2.36 14.79
N SER A 249 7.44 3.48 15.22
CA SER A 249 6.74 4.45 16.08
C SER A 249 6.76 5.85 15.48
N PRO A 250 5.86 6.16 14.54
CA PRO A 250 5.76 7.50 13.97
C PRO A 250 5.40 8.52 15.03
N VAL A 251 5.71 9.76 14.73
CA VAL A 251 5.47 10.89 15.64
C VAL A 251 4.86 12.06 14.88
N VAL A 252 3.81 12.63 15.43
CA VAL A 252 3.22 13.87 14.95
C VAL A 252 3.36 14.95 16.01
N LEU A 253 3.79 16.13 15.61
CA LEU A 253 4.09 17.24 16.50
C LEU A 253 3.48 18.53 15.97
N GLY A 254 3.04 19.42 16.88
CA GLY A 254 2.59 20.75 16.50
C GLY A 254 1.77 21.45 17.56
N ALA A 255 1.46 22.73 17.31
CA ALA A 255 0.75 23.57 18.26
C ALA A 255 -0.77 23.34 18.26
N GLN A 256 -1.34 22.97 17.13
CA GLN A 256 -2.80 22.98 16.89
C GLN A 256 -3.41 21.59 16.73
N HIS A 257 -2.77 20.54 17.26
CA HIS A 257 -3.44 19.24 17.20
C HIS A 257 -4.52 19.10 18.27
N ALA A 258 -5.69 18.63 17.84
CA ALA A 258 -6.74 18.19 18.75
C ALA A 258 -6.46 16.76 19.18
N LEU A 259 -6.50 16.50 20.49
CA LEU A 259 -6.34 15.16 21.05
C LEU A 259 -7.68 14.71 21.62
N HIS A 260 -8.29 13.72 20.97
CA HIS A 260 -9.50 13.05 21.46
C HIS A 260 -9.12 11.73 22.12
N THR A 261 -9.54 11.50 23.35
CA THR A 261 -9.24 10.29 24.12
C THR A 261 -10.54 9.62 24.55
N TRP A 262 -10.61 8.29 24.39
CA TRP A 262 -11.75 7.50 24.89
C TRP A 262 -11.30 6.13 25.40
N GLN A 263 -12.21 5.47 26.13
CA GLN A 263 -12.02 4.11 26.64
C GLN A 263 -13.00 3.17 25.93
N ASP A 264 -12.52 1.99 25.51
CA ASP A 264 -13.36 0.92 25.01
C ASP A 264 -12.70 -0.45 25.29
N GLY A 265 -13.48 -1.44 25.75
CA GLY A 265 -12.98 -2.78 26.06
C GLY A 265 -11.77 -2.81 26.99
N GLY A 266 -11.67 -1.87 27.94
CA GLY A 266 -10.55 -1.76 28.87
C GLY A 266 -9.24 -1.25 28.24
N ARG A 267 -9.31 -0.64 27.06
CA ARG A 267 -8.18 -0.02 26.35
C ARG A 267 -8.39 1.47 26.16
N THR A 268 -7.31 2.22 26.16
CA THR A 268 -7.30 3.64 25.81
C THR A 268 -7.07 3.80 24.33
N PHE A 269 -7.87 4.65 23.70
CA PHE A 269 -7.69 5.08 22.33
C PHE A 269 -7.49 6.59 22.31
N GLU A 270 -6.59 7.04 21.44
CA GLU A 270 -6.32 8.45 21.21
C GLU A 270 -6.40 8.74 19.69
N MET A 271 -6.99 9.86 19.31
CA MET A 271 -6.86 10.43 17.97
C MET A 271 -6.25 11.81 18.11
N ALA A 272 -5.02 11.95 17.63
CA ALA A 272 -4.34 13.23 17.48
C ALA A 272 -4.53 13.70 16.03
N SER A 273 -5.27 14.79 15.82
CA SER A 273 -5.62 15.26 14.50
C SER A 273 -5.15 16.69 14.26
N PHE A 274 -4.51 16.91 13.11
CA PHE A 274 -4.30 18.21 12.50
C PHE A 274 -5.31 18.40 11.39
N TYR A 275 -6.22 19.36 11.57
CA TYR A 275 -7.29 19.64 10.62
C TYR A 275 -7.68 21.11 10.67
N PRO A 276 -7.68 21.84 9.53
CA PRO A 276 -7.99 23.27 9.50
C PRO A 276 -9.50 23.57 9.55
N GLY A 277 -10.35 22.54 9.48
CA GLY A 277 -11.81 22.68 9.54
C GLY A 277 -12.36 22.72 10.97
N SER A 278 -13.61 22.34 11.14
CA SER A 278 -14.29 22.45 12.44
C SER A 278 -13.97 21.27 13.39
N ALA A 279 -13.94 21.56 14.69
CA ALA A 279 -13.80 20.54 15.72
C ALA A 279 -14.97 19.52 15.69
N SER A 280 -16.18 19.93 15.31
CA SER A 280 -17.34 19.04 15.21
C SER A 280 -17.22 17.99 14.11
N GLU A 281 -16.52 18.28 13.02
CA GLU A 281 -16.21 17.31 11.96
C GLU A 281 -15.27 16.22 12.48
N VAL A 282 -14.23 16.62 13.23
CA VAL A 282 -13.31 15.67 13.88
C VAL A 282 -14.03 14.82 14.93
N GLU A 283 -14.86 15.42 15.78
CA GLU A 283 -15.66 14.68 16.76
C GLU A 283 -16.59 13.66 16.10
N THR A 284 -17.15 14.00 14.95
CA THR A 284 -18.00 13.09 14.16
C THR A 284 -17.17 11.92 13.64
N LEU A 285 -15.97 12.17 13.09
CA LEU A 285 -15.07 11.12 12.66
C LEU A 285 -14.64 10.21 13.82
N VAL A 286 -14.32 10.76 14.98
CA VAL A 286 -13.99 10.00 16.20
C VAL A 286 -15.14 9.06 16.59
N LYS A 287 -16.39 9.53 16.60
CA LYS A 287 -17.56 8.70 16.92
C LYS A 287 -17.73 7.56 15.90
N LYS A 288 -17.54 7.84 14.62
CA LYS A 288 -17.58 6.81 13.57
C LYS A 288 -16.45 5.79 13.74
N THR A 289 -15.24 6.25 14.06
CA THR A 289 -14.08 5.40 14.35
C THR A 289 -14.36 4.43 15.49
N GLN A 290 -14.99 4.88 16.57
CA GLN A 290 -15.36 4.03 17.71
C GLN A 290 -16.26 2.85 17.31
N GLN A 291 -17.17 3.04 16.37
CA GLN A 291 -18.01 1.93 15.88
C GLN A 291 -17.23 0.96 15.01
N VAL A 292 -16.37 1.47 14.13
CA VAL A 292 -15.53 0.63 13.26
C VAL A 292 -14.57 -0.26 14.06
N ILE A 293 -13.90 0.29 15.07
CA ILE A 293 -12.99 -0.52 15.90
C ILE A 293 -13.72 -1.60 16.71
N ARG A 294 -14.99 -1.39 17.07
CA ARG A 294 -15.82 -2.43 17.70
C ARG A 294 -16.15 -3.57 16.75
N GLU A 295 -16.39 -3.27 15.46
CA GLU A 295 -16.56 -4.31 14.44
C GLU A 295 -15.31 -5.17 14.33
N ALA A 296 -14.11 -4.55 14.31
CA ALA A 296 -12.85 -5.29 14.33
C ALA A 296 -12.74 -6.19 15.57
N ALA A 297 -12.99 -5.65 16.77
CA ALA A 297 -12.97 -6.44 17.99
C ALA A 297 -13.97 -7.62 17.93
N GLY A 298 -15.16 -7.41 17.37
CA GLY A 298 -16.17 -8.46 17.20
C GLY A 298 -15.69 -9.65 16.37
N ILE A 299 -14.93 -9.40 15.30
CA ILE A 299 -14.32 -10.43 14.44
C ILE A 299 -13.35 -11.30 15.29
N PHE A 300 -12.60 -10.68 16.17
CA PHE A 300 -11.62 -11.34 17.04
C PHE A 300 -12.15 -11.74 18.42
N GLY A 301 -13.44 -12.04 18.51
CA GLY A 301 -14.07 -12.56 19.73
C GLY A 301 -14.42 -11.48 20.75
N GLY A 302 -14.45 -10.22 20.35
CA GLY A 302 -14.81 -9.05 21.14
C GLY A 302 -13.70 -8.57 22.05
N GLU A 303 -12.46 -8.87 21.75
CA GLU A 303 -11.29 -8.37 22.46
C GLU A 303 -10.40 -7.52 21.54
N TYR A 304 -9.86 -6.44 22.10
CA TYR A 304 -8.80 -5.68 21.44
C TYR A 304 -7.43 -6.31 21.69
N PRO A 305 -6.43 -6.05 20.84
CA PRO A 305 -5.06 -6.43 21.13
C PRO A 305 -4.60 -5.89 22.49
N ALA A 306 -3.69 -6.60 23.13
CA ALA A 306 -2.97 -6.06 24.26
C ALA A 306 -2.00 -4.98 23.74
N PHE A 307 -2.46 -3.71 23.68
CA PHE A 307 -1.60 -2.60 23.33
C PHE A 307 -0.51 -2.43 24.38
N ASP A 308 0.74 -2.33 23.95
CA ASP A 308 1.91 -2.54 24.81
C ASP A 308 1.98 -1.57 26.00
N TYR A 309 1.46 -0.37 25.86
CA TYR A 309 1.31 0.61 26.96
C TYR A 309 -0.16 0.95 27.23
N GLY A 310 -1.07 -0.01 26.96
CA GLY A 310 -2.51 0.10 27.19
C GLY A 310 -3.23 1.06 26.25
N ARG A 311 -2.57 1.56 25.20
CA ARG A 311 -3.05 2.63 24.34
C ARG A 311 -2.84 2.33 22.86
N TYR A 312 -3.79 2.76 22.02
CA TYR A 312 -3.67 2.85 20.57
C TYR A 312 -3.89 4.30 20.11
N THR A 313 -3.05 4.79 19.19
CA THR A 313 -3.07 6.20 18.78
C THR A 313 -3.27 6.32 17.26
N PHE A 314 -4.34 6.99 16.85
CA PHE A 314 -4.54 7.44 15.46
C PHE A 314 -3.82 8.78 15.29
N LEU A 315 -2.86 8.85 14.38
CA LEU A 315 -2.08 10.04 14.04
C LEU A 315 -2.61 10.57 12.70
N ALA A 316 -3.44 11.61 12.74
CA ALA A 316 -4.25 12.04 11.62
C ALA A 316 -3.86 13.44 11.14
N ASP A 317 -3.20 13.53 9.99
CA ASP A 317 -2.84 14.76 9.31
C ASP A 317 -3.78 15.00 8.12
N TYR A 318 -4.89 15.65 8.38
CA TYR A 318 -5.90 16.01 7.37
C TYR A 318 -5.65 17.44 6.88
N LEU A 319 -4.58 17.59 6.09
CA LEU A 319 -4.06 18.88 5.66
C LEU A 319 -3.97 18.96 4.12
N PRO A 320 -4.28 20.09 3.49
CA PRO A 320 -4.31 20.20 2.03
C PRO A 320 -3.00 19.85 1.31
N GLN A 321 -1.85 19.99 1.99
CA GLN A 321 -0.52 19.69 1.47
C GLN A 321 -0.12 18.23 1.63
N THR A 322 -0.88 17.38 2.32
CA THR A 322 -0.55 15.97 2.52
C THR A 322 -0.90 15.12 1.30
N SER A 323 -0.26 13.97 1.17
CA SER A 323 -0.71 12.91 0.26
C SER A 323 -1.75 12.05 0.98
N GLY A 324 -2.77 11.57 0.28
CA GLY A 324 -3.72 10.59 0.87
C GLY A 324 -3.02 9.25 1.08
N ASP A 325 -2.84 8.82 2.34
CA ASP A 325 -2.13 7.60 2.71
C ASP A 325 -2.60 7.06 4.06
N GLY A 326 -2.45 5.75 4.26
CA GLY A 326 -2.54 5.06 5.54
C GLY A 326 -1.29 4.23 5.74
N MET A 327 -0.86 4.06 6.99
CA MET A 327 0.22 3.15 7.33
C MET A 327 0.02 2.60 8.73
N GLU A 328 -0.01 1.30 8.78
CA GLU A 328 -0.14 0.55 10.01
C GLU A 328 1.13 0.56 10.84
N HIS A 329 0.96 0.60 12.14
CA HIS A 329 1.99 0.44 13.15
C HIS A 329 1.46 -0.35 14.35
N ARG A 330 2.34 -0.88 15.15
CA ARG A 330 1.99 -1.82 16.22
C ARG A 330 0.91 -1.32 17.19
N ASN A 331 0.95 -0.08 17.63
CA ASN A 331 -0.05 0.54 18.51
C ASN A 331 -0.47 1.93 18.03
N SER A 332 -0.26 2.22 16.76
CA SER A 332 -0.72 3.46 16.13
C SER A 332 -0.97 3.24 14.65
N THR A 333 -1.50 4.24 14.00
CA THR A 333 -1.54 4.34 12.55
C THR A 333 -1.31 5.79 12.13
N SER A 334 -0.54 5.99 11.07
CA SER A 334 -0.43 7.27 10.38
C SER A 334 -1.53 7.37 9.34
N LEU A 335 -2.27 8.48 9.36
CA LEU A 335 -3.38 8.77 8.46
C LEU A 335 -3.16 10.14 7.87
N THR A 336 -3.09 10.23 6.55
CA THR A 336 -2.94 11.52 5.86
C THR A 336 -4.01 11.68 4.78
N SER A 337 -4.57 12.88 4.65
CA SER A 337 -5.57 13.16 3.63
C SER A 337 -5.60 14.65 3.28
N PRO A 338 -5.60 15.01 1.98
CA PRO A 338 -5.78 16.41 1.55
C PRO A 338 -7.25 16.83 1.49
N LEU A 339 -8.20 15.93 1.76
CA LEU A 339 -9.62 16.24 1.64
C LEU A 339 -10.21 16.82 2.93
N PRO A 340 -11.21 17.70 2.81
CA PRO A 340 -11.97 18.15 3.96
C PRO A 340 -12.81 17.00 4.56
N LEU A 341 -13.06 17.04 5.87
CA LEU A 341 -13.89 16.06 6.60
C LEU A 341 -15.41 16.31 6.42
N ASN A 342 -15.83 16.72 5.21
CA ASN A 342 -17.25 16.70 4.84
C ASN A 342 -17.75 15.25 4.75
N GLU A 343 -19.01 15.02 4.42
CA GLU A 343 -19.62 13.68 4.41
C GLU A 343 -18.83 12.69 3.54
N GLU A 344 -18.44 13.08 2.33
CA GLU A 344 -17.68 12.23 1.39
C GLU A 344 -16.24 12.00 1.83
N GLY A 345 -15.51 13.07 2.20
CA GLY A 345 -14.14 12.98 2.66
C GLY A 345 -14.01 12.19 3.96
N ALA A 346 -14.89 12.45 4.94
CA ALA A 346 -14.93 11.70 6.19
C ALA A 346 -15.25 10.20 5.99
N LEU A 347 -16.11 9.86 5.01
CA LEU A 347 -16.41 8.45 4.70
C LEU A 347 -15.20 7.76 4.07
N ARG A 348 -14.48 8.45 3.19
CA ARG A 348 -13.24 7.95 2.58
C ARG A 348 -12.15 7.74 3.63
N ASP A 349 -11.93 8.73 4.50
CA ASP A 349 -10.91 8.65 5.54
C ASP A 349 -11.27 7.60 6.60
N LEU A 350 -12.57 7.41 6.88
CA LEU A 350 -13.04 6.30 7.70
C LEU A 350 -12.73 4.93 7.06
N GLY A 351 -12.73 4.83 5.72
CA GLY A 351 -12.28 3.65 4.99
C GLY A 351 -10.82 3.34 5.26
N THR A 352 -9.94 4.35 5.19
CA THR A 352 -8.53 4.22 5.56
C THR A 352 -8.38 3.82 7.03
N ILE A 353 -9.07 4.49 7.96
CA ILE A 353 -9.07 4.13 9.38
C ILE A 353 -9.48 2.67 9.60
N SER A 354 -10.51 2.21 8.90
CA SER A 354 -11.00 0.84 9.00
C SER A 354 -9.97 -0.20 8.56
N HIS A 355 -9.28 0.07 7.46
CA HIS A 355 -8.19 -0.77 6.93
C HIS A 355 -7.02 -0.79 7.92
N GLU A 356 -6.51 0.37 8.28
CA GLU A 356 -5.32 0.51 9.13
C GLU A 356 -5.53 -0.04 10.54
N PHE A 357 -6.70 0.17 11.12
CA PHE A 357 -6.97 -0.41 12.45
C PHE A 357 -7.06 -1.93 12.42
N PHE A 358 -7.55 -2.53 11.33
CA PHE A 358 -7.56 -3.98 11.22
C PHE A 358 -6.15 -4.57 11.23
N HIS A 359 -5.16 -3.84 10.73
CA HIS A 359 -3.75 -4.21 10.81
C HIS A 359 -3.22 -4.31 12.24
N ALA A 360 -3.80 -3.66 13.24
CA ALA A 360 -3.42 -3.88 14.63
C ALA A 360 -3.50 -5.36 15.05
N TYR A 361 -4.37 -6.13 14.36
CA TYR A 361 -4.46 -7.59 14.47
C TYR A 361 -3.66 -8.28 13.34
N ASN A 362 -3.97 -7.98 12.09
CA ASN A 362 -3.44 -8.58 10.86
C ASN A 362 -2.62 -7.52 10.09
N THR A 363 -1.44 -7.41 10.32
CA THR A 363 -0.11 -7.83 10.16
C THR A 363 0.81 -7.48 11.35
N GLU A 364 0.35 -6.63 12.26
CA GLU A 364 1.21 -6.18 13.36
C GLU A 364 1.41 -7.27 14.42
N ARG A 365 0.42 -8.11 14.63
CA ARG A 365 0.48 -9.21 15.60
C ARG A 365 0.33 -10.57 14.95
N LEU A 366 -0.65 -10.77 14.09
CA LEU A 366 -0.75 -11.91 13.19
C LEU A 366 0.18 -11.66 11.99
N ARG A 367 1.45 -12.02 12.15
CA ARG A 367 2.54 -11.56 11.27
C ARG A 367 3.13 -12.70 10.45
N SER A 368 3.37 -12.45 9.18
CA SER A 368 4.07 -13.39 8.29
C SER A 368 5.53 -13.55 8.70
N LYS A 369 6.04 -14.78 8.66
CA LYS A 369 7.44 -15.10 8.94
C LYS A 369 8.42 -14.37 8.01
N GLY A 370 8.02 -14.03 6.78
CA GLY A 370 8.85 -13.27 5.85
C GLY A 370 9.07 -11.79 6.24
N LEU A 371 8.26 -11.27 7.17
CA LEU A 371 8.37 -9.90 7.69
C LEU A 371 9.03 -9.82 9.08
N GLU A 372 9.48 -10.95 9.64
CA GLU A 372 10.00 -10.98 11.01
C GLU A 372 11.29 -11.84 11.10
N PRO A 373 12.39 -11.32 11.66
CA PRO A 373 12.58 -9.94 12.11
C PRO A 373 12.71 -8.98 10.92
N PHE A 374 12.26 -7.73 11.11
CA PHE A 374 12.31 -6.73 10.04
C PHE A 374 13.74 -6.29 9.73
N ASP A 375 14.11 -6.25 8.44
CA ASP A 375 15.42 -5.78 7.97
C ASP A 375 15.32 -4.35 7.43
N PHE A 376 15.96 -3.40 8.11
CA PHE A 376 15.96 -1.99 7.73
C PHE A 376 16.88 -1.64 6.54
N GLN A 377 17.61 -2.60 6.00
CA GLN A 377 18.56 -2.39 4.90
C GLN A 377 18.10 -2.98 3.56
N ARG A 378 17.15 -3.91 3.60
CA ARG A 378 16.72 -4.70 2.44
C ARG A 378 15.21 -4.67 2.29
N VAL A 379 14.73 -5.10 1.13
CA VAL A 379 13.33 -5.43 0.95
C VAL A 379 12.96 -6.60 1.84
N ASN A 380 11.91 -6.43 2.64
CA ASN A 380 11.32 -7.50 3.42
C ASN A 380 10.28 -8.22 2.55
N MET A 381 10.71 -9.28 1.88
CA MET A 381 9.87 -10.03 0.96
C MET A 381 8.94 -10.98 1.72
N SER A 382 7.64 -10.88 1.49
CA SER A 382 6.65 -11.80 2.02
C SER A 382 5.90 -12.50 0.88
N ASP A 383 5.54 -13.75 1.08
CA ASP A 383 4.66 -14.54 0.21
C ASP A 383 3.19 -14.47 0.63
N ALA A 384 2.88 -13.68 1.67
CA ALA A 384 1.58 -13.63 2.33
C ALA A 384 0.92 -12.25 2.32
N LEU A 385 1.35 -11.30 1.46
CA LEU A 385 0.69 -9.98 1.40
C LEU A 385 -0.73 -10.06 0.87
N TRP A 386 -1.06 -11.04 0.03
CA TRP A 386 -2.43 -11.34 -0.36
C TRP A 386 -3.35 -11.61 0.84
N PHE A 387 -2.79 -12.10 1.95
CA PHE A 387 -3.50 -12.31 3.22
C PHE A 387 -3.37 -11.07 4.12
N GLY A 388 -2.15 -10.57 4.34
CA GLY A 388 -1.91 -9.38 5.17
C GLY A 388 -2.71 -8.17 4.71
N GLU A 389 -2.57 -7.81 3.45
CA GLU A 389 -3.22 -6.65 2.84
C GLU A 389 -4.61 -6.99 2.29
N GLY A 390 -4.71 -8.11 1.58
CA GLY A 390 -5.95 -8.44 0.89
C GLY A 390 -7.11 -8.82 1.81
N PHE A 391 -6.86 -9.53 2.91
CA PHE A 391 -7.91 -9.80 3.91
C PHE A 391 -8.23 -8.53 4.70
N THR A 392 -7.23 -7.70 4.97
CA THR A 392 -7.47 -6.38 5.58
C THR A 392 -8.30 -5.49 4.66
N GLN A 393 -8.05 -5.48 3.34
CA GLN A 393 -8.89 -4.77 2.37
C GLN A 393 -10.35 -5.27 2.38
N TYR A 394 -10.54 -6.59 2.44
CA TYR A 394 -11.87 -7.18 2.55
C TYR A 394 -12.59 -6.74 3.82
N TYR A 395 -11.93 -6.86 4.98
CA TYR A 395 -12.52 -6.50 6.25
C TYR A 395 -12.68 -4.99 6.44
N GLY A 396 -11.77 -4.18 5.92
CA GLY A 396 -11.87 -2.73 5.93
C GLY A 396 -13.20 -2.25 5.36
N GLU A 397 -13.58 -2.75 4.18
CA GLU A 397 -14.84 -2.41 3.54
C GLU A 397 -16.06 -3.11 4.19
N LEU A 398 -15.91 -4.36 4.61
CA LEU A 398 -16.98 -5.12 5.26
C LEU A 398 -17.35 -4.52 6.62
N MET A 399 -16.38 -4.05 7.41
CA MET A 399 -16.65 -3.39 8.69
C MET A 399 -17.44 -2.10 8.51
N LEU A 400 -17.17 -1.30 7.49
CA LEU A 400 -17.98 -0.12 7.16
C LEU A 400 -19.42 -0.47 6.83
N ARG A 401 -19.62 -1.57 6.08
CA ARG A 401 -20.96 -2.08 5.79
C ARG A 401 -21.67 -2.60 7.04
N ARG A 402 -20.96 -3.34 7.90
CA ARG A 402 -21.48 -3.88 9.17
C ARG A 402 -21.81 -2.80 10.18
N ALA A 403 -21.00 -1.74 10.23
CA ALA A 403 -21.24 -0.55 11.08
C ALA A 403 -22.34 0.39 10.53
N GLY A 404 -22.88 0.13 9.33
CA GLY A 404 -23.95 0.92 8.72
C GLY A 404 -23.48 2.22 8.03
N TYR A 405 -22.18 2.38 7.77
CA TYR A 405 -21.64 3.53 7.03
C TYR A 405 -21.67 3.34 5.53
N TYR A 406 -21.64 2.10 5.04
CA TYR A 406 -22.03 1.76 3.67
C TYR A 406 -23.41 1.18 3.64
N ASP A 407 -24.20 1.58 2.65
CA ASP A 407 -25.36 0.84 2.25
C ASP A 407 -24.98 -0.42 1.43
N ASN A 408 -25.97 -1.15 0.95
CA ASN A 408 -25.70 -2.35 0.17
C ASN A 408 -25.09 -2.05 -1.20
N GLU A 409 -25.47 -0.96 -1.85
CA GLU A 409 -24.97 -0.58 -3.16
C GLU A 409 -23.51 -0.17 -3.08
N GLN A 410 -23.16 0.71 -2.15
CA GLN A 410 -21.77 1.14 -1.92
C GLN A 410 -20.84 -0.03 -1.62
N PHE A 411 -21.27 -0.98 -0.80
CA PHE A 411 -20.46 -2.16 -0.51
C PHE A 411 -20.33 -3.10 -1.73
N LEU A 412 -21.40 -3.32 -2.47
CA LEU A 412 -21.38 -4.17 -3.67
C LEU A 412 -20.60 -3.54 -4.82
N ASP A 413 -20.47 -2.22 -4.87
CA ASP A 413 -19.55 -1.55 -5.77
C ASP A 413 -18.09 -1.90 -5.46
N LYS A 414 -17.72 -1.99 -4.18
CA LYS A 414 -16.38 -2.47 -3.77
C LYS A 414 -16.17 -3.93 -4.17
N VAL A 415 -17.17 -4.78 -3.95
CA VAL A 415 -17.13 -6.18 -4.41
C VAL A 415 -16.96 -6.26 -5.92
N SER A 416 -17.66 -5.43 -6.68
CA SER A 416 -17.55 -5.34 -8.14
C SER A 416 -16.14 -4.96 -8.57
N GLN A 417 -15.48 -4.02 -7.87
CA GLN A 417 -14.09 -3.63 -8.13
C GLN A 417 -13.14 -4.82 -7.95
N TRP A 418 -13.28 -5.61 -6.87
CA TRP A 418 -12.41 -6.77 -6.63
C TRP A 418 -12.58 -7.82 -7.73
N VAL A 419 -13.82 -8.09 -8.14
CA VAL A 419 -14.13 -9.01 -9.26
C VAL A 419 -13.49 -8.51 -10.55
N ASN A 420 -13.71 -7.25 -10.89
CA ASN A 420 -13.21 -6.64 -12.13
C ASN A 420 -11.68 -6.63 -12.21
N VAL A 421 -11.01 -6.27 -11.12
CA VAL A 421 -9.54 -6.30 -11.08
C VAL A 421 -9.02 -7.71 -11.31
N ARG A 422 -9.61 -8.72 -10.66
CA ARG A 422 -9.17 -10.12 -10.81
C ARG A 422 -9.43 -10.69 -12.21
N VAL A 423 -10.57 -10.35 -12.80
CA VAL A 423 -10.98 -10.89 -14.12
C VAL A 423 -10.24 -10.17 -15.26
N ASN A 424 -10.04 -8.85 -15.15
CA ASN A 424 -9.59 -8.02 -16.27
C ASN A 424 -8.08 -7.76 -16.29
N SER A 425 -7.35 -8.01 -15.19
CA SER A 425 -5.89 -7.79 -15.15
C SER A 425 -5.14 -8.86 -15.93
N PRO A 426 -4.32 -8.52 -16.92
CA PRO A 426 -3.54 -9.50 -17.68
C PRO A 426 -2.60 -10.35 -16.82
N GLY A 427 -2.01 -9.76 -15.76
CA GLY A 427 -1.16 -10.45 -14.79
C GLY A 427 -1.83 -11.64 -14.10
N ALA A 428 -3.16 -11.63 -13.99
CA ALA A 428 -3.95 -12.72 -13.42
C ALA A 428 -3.81 -14.06 -14.15
N ARG A 429 -3.31 -14.04 -15.40
CA ARG A 429 -3.22 -15.23 -16.25
C ARG A 429 -2.03 -16.12 -15.94
N TYR A 430 -0.98 -15.60 -15.30
CA TYR A 430 0.27 -16.32 -15.11
C TYR A 430 0.91 -16.15 -13.74
N ALA A 431 0.34 -15.36 -12.85
CA ALA A 431 0.91 -15.14 -11.53
C ALA A 431 -0.09 -15.45 -10.42
N SER A 432 0.40 -16.17 -9.42
CA SER A 432 -0.34 -16.54 -8.22
C SER A 432 -0.43 -15.39 -7.20
N ALA A 433 -1.20 -15.57 -6.14
CA ALA A 433 -1.25 -14.64 -5.03
C ALA A 433 0.10 -14.51 -4.30
N VAL A 434 0.84 -15.62 -4.22
CA VAL A 434 2.21 -15.67 -3.68
C VAL A 434 3.16 -14.88 -4.58
N ASP A 435 3.12 -15.08 -5.90
CA ASP A 435 4.01 -14.39 -6.84
C ASP A 435 3.78 -12.88 -6.79
N MET A 436 2.52 -12.43 -6.72
CA MET A 436 2.19 -11.01 -6.59
C MET A 436 2.64 -10.40 -5.28
N SER A 437 2.52 -11.15 -4.18
CA SER A 437 3.03 -10.72 -2.87
C SER A 437 4.54 -10.51 -2.89
N ARG A 438 5.29 -11.40 -3.53
CA ARG A 438 6.76 -11.31 -3.66
C ARG A 438 7.23 -10.15 -4.53
N GLN A 439 6.38 -9.61 -5.40
CA GLN A 439 6.69 -8.45 -6.23
C GLN A 439 6.51 -7.10 -5.52
N ALA A 440 5.98 -7.07 -4.31
CA ALA A 440 5.66 -5.84 -3.59
C ALA A 440 6.82 -4.83 -3.57
N GLY A 441 8.06 -5.29 -3.37
CA GLY A 441 9.25 -4.43 -3.37
C GLY A 441 9.50 -3.65 -4.67
N PHE A 442 8.84 -4.02 -5.77
CA PHE A 442 8.99 -3.38 -7.09
C PHE A 442 7.74 -2.63 -7.56
N VAL A 443 6.58 -2.87 -6.95
CA VAL A 443 5.29 -2.39 -7.47
C VAL A 443 4.48 -1.61 -6.45
N ASP A 444 4.73 -1.80 -5.15
CA ASP A 444 4.00 -1.13 -4.08
C ASP A 444 4.80 0.05 -3.55
N ALA A 445 4.24 1.25 -3.66
CA ALA A 445 4.89 2.51 -3.28
C ALA A 445 6.32 2.71 -3.84
N ALA A 446 6.77 1.84 -4.76
CA ALA A 446 8.08 1.94 -5.38
C ALA A 446 8.06 2.97 -6.50
N THR A 447 8.84 4.03 -6.33
CA THR A 447 9.04 5.01 -7.38
C THR A 447 10.27 4.62 -8.19
N SER A 448 10.07 4.24 -9.45
CA SER A 448 11.15 3.96 -10.39
C SER A 448 11.41 5.17 -11.29
N VAL A 449 12.66 5.40 -11.64
CA VAL A 449 13.05 6.46 -12.60
C VAL A 449 12.55 6.11 -14.00
N ASP A 450 12.58 4.83 -14.34
CA ASP A 450 12.05 4.30 -15.60
C ASP A 450 10.65 3.71 -15.43
N PRO A 451 9.79 3.82 -16.44
CA PRO A 451 8.45 3.25 -16.39
C PRO A 451 8.51 1.73 -16.53
N ASN A 452 7.68 1.04 -15.75
CA ASN A 452 7.49 -0.40 -15.85
C ASN A 452 6.17 -0.75 -16.58
N ASN A 453 6.00 -2.03 -16.92
CA ASN A 453 4.78 -2.53 -17.56
C ASN A 453 3.74 -3.07 -16.55
N ARG A 454 3.64 -2.41 -15.40
CA ARG A 454 2.82 -2.85 -14.25
C ARG A 454 1.38 -3.18 -14.62
N SER A 455 0.75 -2.36 -15.48
CA SER A 455 -0.63 -2.57 -15.92
C SER A 455 -0.88 -3.92 -16.61
N ASN A 456 0.17 -4.51 -17.18
CA ASN A 456 0.11 -5.79 -17.88
C ASN A 456 0.70 -6.96 -17.09
N THR A 457 1.53 -6.71 -16.10
CA THR A 457 2.31 -7.74 -15.42
C THR A 457 1.94 -7.95 -13.96
N TYR A 458 1.26 -6.99 -13.36
CA TYR A 458 0.92 -7.01 -11.95
C TYR A 458 -0.59 -7.10 -11.73
N LEU A 459 -0.97 -7.83 -10.70
CA LEU A 459 -2.31 -7.87 -10.15
C LEU A 459 -2.21 -7.49 -8.67
N SER A 460 -2.90 -6.42 -8.26
CA SER A 460 -2.87 -5.95 -6.87
C SER A 460 -3.24 -7.06 -5.89
N TYR A 461 -2.33 -7.38 -4.99
CA TYR A 461 -2.58 -8.36 -3.93
C TYR A 461 -3.65 -7.88 -2.93
N TYR A 462 -3.91 -6.57 -2.82
CA TYR A 462 -5.04 -6.03 -2.07
C TYR A 462 -6.36 -6.53 -2.65
N TYR A 463 -6.63 -6.26 -3.92
CA TYR A 463 -7.89 -6.66 -4.57
C TYR A 463 -7.96 -8.15 -4.86
N GLN A 464 -6.84 -8.78 -5.21
CA GLN A 464 -6.77 -10.23 -5.38
C GLN A 464 -7.08 -10.94 -4.06
N GLY A 465 -6.46 -10.52 -2.97
CA GLY A 465 -6.67 -11.09 -1.65
C GLY A 465 -8.08 -10.82 -1.12
N ALA A 466 -8.66 -9.64 -1.36
CA ALA A 466 -10.05 -9.35 -1.02
C ALA A 466 -11.02 -10.26 -1.77
N GLY A 467 -10.80 -10.52 -3.07
CA GLY A 467 -11.60 -11.47 -3.85
C GLY A 467 -11.46 -12.92 -3.37
N ILE A 468 -10.26 -13.32 -2.91
CA ILE A 468 -10.01 -14.63 -2.28
C ILE A 468 -10.76 -14.72 -0.94
N ALA A 469 -10.67 -13.69 -0.08
CA ALA A 469 -11.35 -13.61 1.21
C ALA A 469 -12.89 -13.70 1.04
N LEU A 470 -13.45 -12.93 0.11
CA LEU A 470 -14.86 -12.99 -0.26
C LEU A 470 -15.29 -14.41 -0.66
N THR A 471 -14.53 -15.02 -1.56
CA THR A 471 -14.83 -16.39 -2.04
C THR A 471 -14.78 -17.39 -0.89
N LEU A 472 -13.76 -17.28 -0.04
CA LEU A 472 -13.59 -18.16 1.11
C LEU A 472 -14.72 -18.00 2.13
N ASP A 473 -15.11 -16.74 2.48
CA ASP A 473 -16.16 -16.49 3.46
C ASP A 473 -17.51 -17.06 3.01
N LEU A 474 -17.89 -16.82 1.75
CA LEU A 474 -19.15 -17.34 1.21
C LEU A 474 -19.16 -18.88 1.17
N GLN A 475 -18.06 -19.54 0.82
CA GLN A 475 -17.96 -21.00 0.84
C GLN A 475 -17.99 -21.56 2.27
N LEU A 476 -17.29 -20.93 3.22
CA LEU A 476 -17.31 -21.33 4.62
C LEU A 476 -18.73 -21.25 5.21
N ARG A 477 -19.46 -20.16 4.94
CA ARG A 477 -20.83 -19.96 5.43
C ARG A 477 -21.79 -21.00 4.86
N GLN A 478 -21.72 -21.21 3.56
CA GLN A 478 -22.69 -22.07 2.88
C GLN A 478 -22.42 -23.57 3.10
N ARG A 479 -21.15 -24.01 2.95
CA ARG A 479 -20.80 -25.45 2.94
C ARG A 479 -20.43 -25.98 4.31
N TYR A 480 -19.79 -25.16 5.14
CA TYR A 480 -19.18 -25.59 6.39
C TYR A 480 -19.85 -25.02 7.64
N ARG A 481 -20.91 -24.23 7.48
CA ARG A 481 -21.65 -23.58 8.59
C ARG A 481 -20.73 -22.84 9.56
N THR A 482 -19.66 -22.26 9.06
CA THR A 482 -18.70 -21.43 9.77
C THR A 482 -18.50 -20.12 8.99
N SER A 483 -17.48 -19.30 9.29
CA SER A 483 -17.25 -18.04 8.60
C SER A 483 -15.76 -17.71 8.54
N LEU A 484 -15.42 -16.72 7.71
CA LEU A 484 -14.07 -16.15 7.69
C LEU A 484 -13.73 -15.51 9.04
N ASP A 485 -14.70 -14.91 9.76
CA ASP A 485 -14.49 -14.37 11.11
C ASP A 485 -13.97 -15.46 12.07
N LYS A 486 -14.50 -16.70 11.98
CA LYS A 486 -14.03 -17.83 12.80
C LYS A 486 -12.63 -18.29 12.41
N TYR A 487 -12.28 -18.22 11.14
CA TYR A 487 -10.94 -18.51 10.67
C TYR A 487 -9.93 -17.45 11.17
N MET A 488 -10.25 -16.15 11.05
CA MET A 488 -9.42 -15.07 11.60
C MET A 488 -9.27 -15.17 13.11
N LEU A 489 -10.33 -15.49 13.84
CA LEU A 489 -10.28 -15.70 15.29
C LEU A 489 -9.35 -16.87 15.66
N ALA A 490 -9.41 -17.99 14.94
CA ALA A 490 -8.54 -19.13 15.19
C ALA A 490 -7.06 -18.78 14.94
N LEU A 491 -6.76 -18.07 13.86
CA LEU A 491 -5.42 -17.56 13.56
C LEU A 491 -4.95 -16.56 14.63
N TRP A 492 -5.82 -15.66 15.05
CA TRP A 492 -5.52 -14.72 16.13
C TRP A 492 -5.12 -15.42 17.42
N GLN A 493 -5.89 -16.40 17.86
CA GLN A 493 -5.62 -17.15 19.09
C GLN A 493 -4.30 -17.90 19.04
N GLU A 494 -3.95 -18.49 17.89
CA GLU A 494 -2.74 -19.30 17.76
C GLU A 494 -1.48 -18.47 17.48
N PHE A 495 -1.56 -17.45 16.65
CA PHE A 495 -0.39 -16.72 16.13
C PHE A 495 -0.37 -15.24 16.53
N GLY A 496 -1.52 -14.56 16.54
CA GLY A 496 -1.58 -13.14 16.77
C GLY A 496 -1.54 -12.73 18.24
N LYS A 497 -2.24 -13.46 19.10
CA LYS A 497 -2.34 -13.16 20.55
C LYS A 497 -1.03 -13.42 21.32
N PRO A 498 -0.24 -14.48 21.04
CA PRO A 498 1.04 -14.69 21.70
C PRO A 498 2.08 -13.65 21.25
N GLN A 499 2.59 -12.86 22.21
CA GLN A 499 3.61 -11.85 21.98
C GLN A 499 4.81 -12.08 22.90
N THR A 500 6.01 -11.66 22.47
CA THR A 500 7.22 -11.71 23.29
C THR A 500 7.26 -10.53 24.27
N PRO A 501 8.06 -10.60 25.37
CA PRO A 501 8.28 -9.45 26.25
C PRO A 501 8.93 -8.26 25.56
N ALA A 502 9.57 -8.46 24.41
CA ALA A 502 10.16 -7.40 23.58
C ALA A 502 9.16 -6.78 22.59
N PHE A 503 7.87 -7.04 22.75
CA PHE A 503 6.79 -6.55 21.90
C PHE A 503 6.91 -6.97 20.43
N ALA A 504 7.27 -8.22 20.18
CA ALA A 504 7.30 -8.83 18.86
C ALA A 504 6.38 -10.05 18.82
N PRO A 505 5.88 -10.46 17.64
CA PRO A 505 5.12 -11.71 17.50
C PRO A 505 5.94 -12.91 17.98
N ALA A 506 5.38 -13.69 18.92
CA ALA A 506 6.06 -14.85 19.46
C ALA A 506 6.07 -16.03 18.46
N LYS A 507 5.10 -16.06 17.56
CA LYS A 507 4.89 -17.16 16.60
C LYS A 507 4.45 -16.60 15.24
N PRO A 508 5.38 -16.04 14.43
CA PRO A 508 5.04 -15.63 13.07
C PRO A 508 4.55 -16.83 12.24
N TYR A 509 3.47 -16.63 11.45
CA TYR A 509 2.86 -17.70 10.67
C TYR A 509 3.56 -17.93 9.32
N THR A 510 3.36 -19.13 8.78
CA THR A 510 3.72 -19.53 7.41
C THR A 510 2.47 -19.85 6.58
N LEU A 511 2.60 -19.95 5.24
CA LEU A 511 1.47 -20.39 4.40
C LEU A 511 0.91 -21.76 4.76
N PRO A 512 1.75 -22.79 5.09
CA PRO A 512 1.24 -24.05 5.61
C PRO A 512 0.43 -23.92 6.89
N ASP A 513 0.76 -22.97 7.77
CA ASP A 513 -0.04 -22.71 8.98
C ASP A 513 -1.42 -22.14 8.63
N LEU A 514 -1.50 -21.18 7.72
CA LEU A 514 -2.77 -20.66 7.22
C LEU A 514 -3.64 -21.78 6.64
N GLN A 515 -3.08 -22.65 5.81
CA GLN A 515 -3.78 -23.79 5.23
C GLN A 515 -4.27 -24.78 6.30
N ARG A 516 -3.42 -25.10 7.26
CA ARG A 516 -3.74 -26.03 8.36
C ARG A 516 -4.91 -25.52 9.21
N VAL A 517 -4.85 -24.26 9.62
CA VAL A 517 -5.92 -23.64 10.43
C VAL A 517 -7.23 -23.58 9.65
N LEU A 518 -7.18 -23.30 8.33
CA LEU A 518 -8.36 -23.35 7.48
C LEU A 518 -8.99 -24.76 7.50
N GLY A 519 -8.17 -25.80 7.34
CA GLY A 519 -8.63 -27.20 7.41
C GLY A 519 -9.28 -27.56 8.75
N THR A 520 -8.74 -27.01 9.84
CA THR A 520 -9.30 -27.20 11.19
C THR A 520 -10.66 -26.52 11.34
N VAL A 521 -10.79 -25.27 10.91
CA VAL A 521 -12.02 -24.48 11.03
C VAL A 521 -13.14 -25.02 10.12
N ALA A 522 -12.79 -25.43 8.91
CA ALA A 522 -13.72 -26.08 7.98
C ALA A 522 -14.01 -27.53 8.37
N LYS A 523 -13.21 -28.16 9.24
CA LYS A 523 -13.20 -29.61 9.52
C LYS A 523 -13.00 -30.44 8.24
N ASP A 524 -12.26 -29.88 7.28
CA ASP A 524 -12.00 -30.47 5.97
C ASP A 524 -10.63 -30.03 5.45
N THR A 525 -9.63 -30.86 5.66
CA THR A 525 -8.24 -30.59 5.21
C THR A 525 -8.09 -30.70 3.69
N ALA A 526 -8.91 -31.54 3.03
CA ALA A 526 -8.90 -31.69 1.58
C ALA A 526 -9.44 -30.43 0.88
N PHE A 527 -10.47 -29.81 1.44
CA PHE A 527 -10.96 -28.49 1.00
C PHE A 527 -9.85 -27.44 1.13
N ALA A 528 -9.23 -27.33 2.32
CA ALA A 528 -8.17 -26.35 2.54
C ALA A 528 -7.00 -26.54 1.56
N GLY A 529 -6.55 -27.79 1.37
CA GLY A 529 -5.49 -28.11 0.40
C GLY A 529 -5.87 -27.76 -1.03
N THR A 530 -7.12 -28.03 -1.43
CA THR A 530 -7.62 -27.68 -2.77
C THR A 530 -7.75 -26.19 -2.97
N PHE A 531 -8.25 -25.45 -1.97
CA PHE A 531 -8.40 -24.01 -2.00
C PHE A 531 -7.03 -23.32 -2.16
N PHE A 532 -6.04 -23.71 -1.36
CA PHE A 532 -4.68 -23.16 -1.43
C PHE A 532 -4.02 -23.48 -2.77
N ARG A 533 -4.09 -24.73 -3.23
CA ARG A 533 -3.51 -25.13 -4.52
C ARG A 533 -4.09 -24.31 -5.70
N ARG A 534 -5.40 -24.05 -5.72
CA ARG A 534 -6.07 -23.34 -6.83
C ARG A 534 -5.83 -21.84 -6.79
N TYR A 535 -5.98 -21.20 -5.63
CA TYR A 535 -6.14 -19.75 -5.52
C TYR A 535 -4.95 -19.04 -4.87
N ILE A 536 -4.12 -19.75 -4.12
CA ILE A 536 -2.97 -19.17 -3.41
C ILE A 536 -1.66 -19.49 -4.14
N TYR A 537 -1.38 -20.77 -4.36
CA TYR A 537 -0.20 -21.21 -5.10
C TYR A 537 -0.43 -21.23 -6.62
N GLY A 538 -1.66 -21.50 -7.04
CA GLY A 538 -2.09 -21.40 -8.43
C GLY A 538 -2.65 -20.02 -8.77
N HIS A 539 -2.96 -19.83 -10.04
CA HIS A 539 -3.50 -18.58 -10.58
C HIS A 539 -4.93 -18.73 -11.10
N GLU A 540 -5.66 -19.74 -10.61
CA GLU A 540 -7.04 -19.93 -11.04
C GLU A 540 -7.93 -18.78 -10.53
N THR A 541 -8.79 -18.26 -11.41
CA THR A 541 -9.75 -17.23 -11.02
C THR A 541 -10.89 -17.87 -10.22
N PRO A 542 -11.25 -17.36 -9.03
CA PRO A 542 -12.42 -17.81 -8.31
C PRO A 542 -13.69 -17.68 -9.19
N ARG A 543 -14.58 -18.63 -9.08
CA ARG A 543 -15.88 -18.60 -9.78
C ARG A 543 -16.82 -17.62 -9.08
N PHE A 544 -16.56 -16.32 -9.27
CA PHE A 544 -17.27 -15.27 -8.55
C PHE A 544 -18.79 -15.33 -8.71
N ALA A 545 -19.29 -15.56 -9.94
CA ALA A 545 -20.73 -15.66 -10.17
C ALA A 545 -21.38 -16.78 -9.33
N GLU A 546 -20.75 -17.97 -9.28
CA GLU A 546 -21.25 -19.09 -8.49
C GLU A 546 -21.18 -18.80 -6.98
N ASN A 547 -20.08 -18.22 -6.50
CA ASN A 547 -19.90 -17.93 -5.08
C ASN A 547 -20.84 -16.81 -4.61
N LEU A 548 -21.00 -15.74 -5.36
CA LEU A 548 -21.89 -14.63 -5.04
C LEU A 548 -23.36 -15.05 -5.08
N ALA A 549 -23.71 -15.96 -5.99
CA ALA A 549 -25.07 -16.55 -6.05
C ALA A 549 -25.44 -17.26 -4.74
N LEU A 550 -24.47 -17.80 -3.96
CA LEU A 550 -24.75 -18.37 -2.62
C LEU A 550 -25.41 -17.37 -1.67
N ALA A 551 -25.12 -16.07 -1.83
CA ALA A 551 -25.71 -14.98 -1.07
C ALA A 551 -26.85 -14.26 -1.84
N GLY A 552 -27.38 -14.84 -2.92
CA GLY A 552 -28.43 -14.23 -3.72
C GLY A 552 -27.98 -12.98 -4.47
N LEU A 553 -26.71 -12.94 -4.88
CA LEU A 553 -26.13 -11.86 -5.67
C LEU A 553 -25.87 -12.34 -7.10
N ALA A 554 -26.14 -11.47 -8.06
CA ALA A 554 -25.86 -11.68 -9.47
C ALA A 554 -24.64 -10.88 -9.91
N VAL A 555 -23.83 -11.47 -10.78
CA VAL A 555 -22.75 -10.79 -11.51
C VAL A 555 -23.26 -10.51 -12.91
N ILE A 556 -23.48 -9.27 -13.23
CA ILE A 556 -24.06 -8.83 -14.50
C ILE A 556 -23.06 -8.02 -15.32
N PRO A 557 -23.03 -8.16 -16.65
CA PRO A 557 -22.19 -7.31 -17.50
C PRO A 557 -22.54 -5.83 -17.35
N ASN A 558 -21.53 -4.97 -17.33
CA ASN A 558 -21.76 -3.53 -17.41
C ASN A 558 -22.15 -3.16 -18.85
N LYS A 559 -23.43 -2.83 -19.07
CA LYS A 559 -23.99 -2.56 -20.40
C LYS A 559 -23.74 -1.15 -20.92
N VAL A 560 -22.92 -0.34 -20.26
CA VAL A 560 -22.79 1.08 -20.61
C VAL A 560 -22.19 1.27 -22.01
N LEU A 561 -21.29 0.39 -22.46
CA LEU A 561 -20.75 0.39 -23.83
C LEU A 561 -20.53 -1.07 -24.27
N ALA A 562 -21.24 -1.50 -25.31
CA ALA A 562 -21.12 -2.86 -25.84
C ALA A 562 -19.73 -3.12 -26.47
N ALA A 563 -19.05 -2.07 -26.95
CA ALA A 563 -17.67 -2.12 -27.43
C ALA A 563 -16.80 -1.18 -26.60
N ALA A 564 -15.60 -1.61 -26.22
CA ALA A 564 -14.68 -0.83 -25.40
C ALA A 564 -13.34 -0.60 -26.10
N LEU A 565 -12.89 0.65 -26.02
CA LEU A 565 -11.46 0.97 -26.06
C LEU A 565 -11.00 1.24 -24.62
N PRO A 566 -9.73 0.92 -24.29
CA PRO A 566 -9.21 1.25 -22.96
C PRO A 566 -9.36 2.75 -22.68
N ARG A 567 -9.94 3.09 -21.52
CA ARG A 567 -10.12 4.50 -21.06
C ARG A 567 -8.80 5.14 -20.58
N GLN A 568 -7.70 4.82 -21.24
CA GLN A 568 -6.34 5.25 -20.85
C GLN A 568 -5.87 6.41 -21.74
N VAL A 569 -6.79 7.32 -22.04
CA VAL A 569 -6.53 8.51 -22.85
C VAL A 569 -6.56 9.76 -21.99
N GLU A 570 -5.73 10.73 -22.36
CA GLU A 570 -5.72 12.09 -21.85
C GLU A 570 -5.94 13.05 -23.03
N PHE A 571 -6.66 14.13 -22.76
CA PHE A 571 -6.87 15.19 -23.73
C PHE A 571 -5.99 16.38 -23.35
N THR A 572 -5.14 16.79 -24.28
CA THR A 572 -4.31 17.99 -24.11
C THR A 572 -5.15 19.26 -24.31
N GLU A 573 -4.66 20.41 -23.86
CA GLU A 573 -5.34 21.71 -24.01
C GLU A 573 -5.66 22.07 -25.48
N ASP A 574 -4.82 21.60 -26.39
CA ASP A 574 -5.02 21.74 -27.85
C ASP A 574 -5.93 20.66 -28.48
N GLY A 575 -6.59 19.85 -27.62
CA GLY A 575 -7.61 18.87 -28.02
C GLY A 575 -7.04 17.61 -28.71
N ARG A 576 -5.78 17.21 -28.41
CA ARG A 576 -5.24 15.92 -28.86
C ARG A 576 -5.58 14.82 -27.89
N CYS A 577 -5.97 13.66 -28.41
CA CYS A 577 -6.26 12.45 -27.62
C CYS A 577 -4.98 11.58 -27.56
N ILE A 578 -4.29 11.56 -26.41
CA ILE A 578 -3.03 10.85 -26.22
C ILE A 578 -3.24 9.67 -25.25
N LEU A 579 -2.65 8.51 -25.58
CA LEU A 579 -2.59 7.38 -24.68
C LEU A 579 -1.61 7.67 -23.52
N SER A 580 -2.13 7.85 -22.31
CA SER A 580 -1.33 8.20 -21.13
C SER A 580 -0.66 7.00 -20.47
N ARG A 581 -1.14 5.78 -20.74
CA ARG A 581 -0.65 4.53 -20.14
C ARG A 581 -0.39 3.47 -21.19
N ASN A 582 0.43 2.46 -20.83
CA ASN A 582 0.66 1.28 -21.67
C ASN A 582 -0.68 0.62 -22.00
N THR A 583 -0.86 0.22 -23.24
CA THR A 583 -2.07 -0.48 -23.68
C THR A 583 -2.18 -1.86 -23.04
N THR A 584 -3.40 -2.26 -22.71
CA THR A 584 -3.66 -3.57 -22.10
C THR A 584 -3.30 -4.69 -23.06
N MET A 585 -2.47 -5.63 -22.60
CA MET A 585 -2.04 -6.79 -23.38
C MET A 585 -3.24 -7.59 -23.90
N GLY A 586 -3.26 -7.82 -25.20
CA GLY A 586 -4.33 -8.54 -25.90
C GLY A 586 -5.53 -7.68 -26.30
N SER A 587 -5.57 -6.39 -25.93
CA SER A 587 -6.61 -5.45 -26.39
C SER A 587 -6.49 -5.16 -27.89
N GLY A 588 -7.50 -4.57 -28.49
CA GLY A 588 -7.49 -4.15 -29.89
C GLY A 588 -6.40 -3.14 -30.19
N LEU A 589 -6.18 -2.15 -29.32
CA LEU A 589 -5.09 -1.18 -29.46
C LEU A 589 -3.72 -1.85 -29.40
N TYR A 590 -3.52 -2.76 -28.42
CA TYR A 590 -2.28 -3.52 -28.30
C TYR A 590 -1.95 -4.32 -29.57
N LYS A 591 -2.94 -5.06 -30.11
CA LYS A 591 -2.80 -5.82 -31.35
C LYS A 591 -2.54 -4.95 -32.57
N ALA A 592 -3.08 -3.73 -32.59
CA ALA A 592 -2.87 -2.73 -33.63
C ALA A 592 -1.51 -2.01 -33.51
N GLY A 593 -0.71 -2.32 -32.48
CA GLY A 593 0.60 -1.71 -32.22
C GLY A 593 0.48 -0.23 -31.80
N ILE A 594 -0.59 0.15 -31.15
CA ILE A 594 -0.82 1.50 -30.59
C ILE A 594 -0.50 1.45 -29.10
N ASP A 595 0.35 2.36 -28.62
CA ASP A 595 0.81 2.30 -27.23
C ASP A 595 0.93 3.70 -26.59
N ARG A 596 1.40 3.74 -25.37
CA ARG A 596 1.57 4.94 -24.57
C ARG A 596 2.36 6.02 -25.32
N GLY A 597 1.82 7.23 -25.31
CA GLY A 597 2.37 8.40 -25.96
C GLY A 597 1.95 8.55 -27.42
N ASP A 598 1.23 7.58 -27.99
CA ASP A 598 0.64 7.74 -29.32
C ASP A 598 -0.65 8.59 -29.23
N GLU A 599 -0.88 9.40 -30.26
CA GLU A 599 -2.09 10.23 -30.43
C GLU A 599 -3.11 9.49 -31.30
N ILE A 600 -4.33 9.34 -30.82
CA ILE A 600 -5.48 8.91 -31.63
C ILE A 600 -6.05 10.15 -32.32
N MET A 601 -5.72 10.34 -33.58
CA MET A 601 -6.17 11.50 -34.34
C MET A 601 -7.61 11.36 -34.82
N THR A 602 -7.95 10.21 -35.36
CA THR A 602 -9.34 9.87 -35.75
C THR A 602 -9.65 8.43 -35.42
N LEU A 603 -10.91 8.17 -35.08
CA LEU A 603 -11.51 6.87 -34.88
C LEU A 603 -12.77 6.81 -35.77
N ASP A 604 -12.84 5.83 -36.66
CA ASP A 604 -13.93 5.71 -37.65
C ASP A 604 -14.14 7.02 -38.47
N GLY A 605 -13.04 7.65 -38.88
CA GLY A 605 -13.06 8.93 -39.63
C GLY A 605 -13.40 10.17 -38.76
N VAL A 606 -13.85 10.01 -37.52
CA VAL A 606 -14.19 11.11 -36.62
C VAL A 606 -12.95 11.57 -35.87
N LYS A 607 -12.69 12.88 -35.86
CA LYS A 607 -11.61 13.48 -35.06
C LYS A 607 -11.95 13.36 -33.59
N ILE A 608 -11.05 12.83 -32.77
CA ILE A 608 -11.23 12.63 -31.33
C ILE A 608 -10.61 13.82 -30.60
N THR A 609 -11.44 14.65 -29.98
CA THR A 609 -11.04 15.89 -29.28
C THR A 609 -11.35 15.89 -27.80
N ASP A 610 -12.26 15.02 -27.38
CA ASP A 610 -12.74 14.90 -26.00
C ASP A 610 -13.36 13.51 -25.75
N MET A 611 -13.68 13.24 -24.50
CA MET A 611 -14.26 11.95 -24.08
C MET A 611 -15.66 11.72 -24.69
N ALA A 612 -16.46 12.77 -24.81
CA ALA A 612 -17.82 12.67 -25.37
C ALA A 612 -17.78 12.24 -26.85
N THR A 613 -16.85 12.79 -27.63
CA THR A 613 -16.62 12.42 -29.03
C THR A 613 -16.17 10.96 -29.14
N LEU A 614 -15.22 10.53 -28.30
CA LEU A 614 -14.74 9.14 -28.26
C LEU A 614 -15.89 8.16 -27.93
N GLU A 615 -16.65 8.43 -26.88
CA GLU A 615 -17.81 7.63 -26.49
C GLU A 615 -18.91 7.65 -27.56
N GLY A 616 -19.12 8.79 -28.21
CA GLY A 616 -20.08 8.93 -29.31
C GLY A 616 -19.77 8.04 -30.51
N VAL A 617 -18.48 7.88 -30.82
CA VAL A 617 -18.03 6.93 -31.84
C VAL A 617 -18.25 5.48 -31.37
N MET A 618 -17.80 5.18 -30.13
CA MET A 618 -17.88 3.83 -29.60
C MET A 618 -19.32 3.28 -29.52
N ARG A 619 -20.30 4.13 -29.22
CA ARG A 619 -21.72 3.73 -29.15
C ARG A 619 -22.32 3.26 -30.50
N LYS A 620 -21.65 3.55 -31.64
CA LYS A 620 -22.10 3.13 -32.97
C LYS A 620 -21.62 1.73 -33.33
N HIS A 621 -20.76 1.15 -32.55
CA HIS A 621 -20.09 -0.09 -32.84
C HIS A 621 -20.45 -1.19 -31.85
N THR A 622 -20.23 -2.43 -32.27
CA THR A 622 -20.36 -3.65 -31.48
C THR A 622 -19.01 -4.32 -31.27
N PRO A 623 -18.89 -5.21 -30.26
CA PRO A 623 -17.69 -6.03 -30.10
C PRO A 623 -17.39 -6.83 -31.37
N ALA A 624 -16.11 -6.96 -31.70
CA ALA A 624 -15.54 -7.54 -32.92
C ALA A 624 -15.58 -6.64 -34.17
N ASP A 625 -16.21 -5.47 -34.13
CA ASP A 625 -16.10 -4.53 -35.23
C ASP A 625 -14.64 -4.11 -35.47
N LEU A 626 -14.30 -3.98 -36.73
CA LEU A 626 -12.98 -3.55 -37.19
C LEU A 626 -13.06 -2.08 -37.58
N VAL A 627 -12.48 -1.21 -36.76
CA VAL A 627 -12.63 0.24 -36.88
C VAL A 627 -11.32 0.87 -37.38
N PRO A 628 -11.34 1.71 -38.42
CA PRO A 628 -10.15 2.41 -38.91
C PRO A 628 -9.73 3.49 -37.90
N VAL A 629 -8.45 3.53 -37.57
CA VAL A 629 -7.84 4.49 -36.63
C VAL A 629 -6.65 5.16 -37.30
N ARG A 630 -6.63 6.48 -37.36
CA ARG A 630 -5.45 7.26 -37.72
C ARG A 630 -4.72 7.66 -36.45
N VAL A 631 -3.48 7.27 -36.37
CA VAL A 631 -2.63 7.52 -35.19
C VAL A 631 -1.37 8.26 -35.60
N ARG A 632 -0.85 9.08 -34.67
CA ARG A 632 0.50 9.63 -34.72
C ARG A 632 1.29 9.03 -33.57
N SER A 633 2.36 8.30 -33.88
CA SER A 633 3.22 7.76 -32.84
C SER A 633 3.92 8.87 -32.06
N ARG A 634 4.39 8.58 -30.84
CA ARG A 634 5.21 9.52 -30.07
C ARG A 634 6.49 9.96 -30.79
N ALA A 635 6.92 9.25 -31.83
CA ALA A 635 8.01 9.65 -32.72
C ALA A 635 7.55 10.56 -33.88
N GLY A 636 6.27 10.96 -33.94
CA GLY A 636 5.70 11.82 -34.95
C GLY A 636 5.30 11.13 -36.24
N VAL A 637 5.41 9.81 -36.33
CA VAL A 637 5.06 9.06 -37.58
C VAL A 637 3.54 8.82 -37.57
N GLU A 638 2.88 9.29 -38.62
CA GLU A 638 1.45 9.05 -38.83
C GLU A 638 1.21 7.76 -39.61
N ARG A 639 0.19 7.03 -39.23
CA ARG A 639 -0.29 5.85 -39.95
C ARG A 639 -1.77 5.62 -39.73
N THR A 640 -2.40 4.95 -40.64
CA THR A 640 -3.75 4.41 -40.49
C THR A 640 -3.64 2.90 -40.25
N THR A 641 -4.35 2.42 -39.27
CA THR A 641 -4.46 1.00 -38.93
C THR A 641 -5.90 0.64 -38.60
N GLN A 642 -6.14 -0.62 -38.30
CA GLN A 642 -7.46 -1.09 -37.88
C GLN A 642 -7.39 -1.62 -36.44
N VAL A 643 -8.38 -1.28 -35.63
CA VAL A 643 -8.53 -1.77 -34.26
C VAL A 643 -9.78 -2.64 -34.18
N VAL A 644 -9.60 -3.87 -33.74
CA VAL A 644 -10.74 -4.73 -33.38
C VAL A 644 -11.26 -4.28 -32.02
N LEU A 645 -12.50 -3.86 -31.97
CA LEU A 645 -13.13 -3.49 -30.70
C LEU A 645 -13.41 -4.74 -29.85
N THR A 646 -13.17 -4.63 -28.56
CA THR A 646 -13.40 -5.72 -27.61
C THR A 646 -14.69 -5.50 -26.83
N GLU A 647 -15.23 -6.57 -26.28
CA GLU A 647 -16.31 -6.48 -25.33
C GLU A 647 -15.85 -5.76 -24.05
N ASP A 648 -16.74 -4.94 -23.45
CA ASP A 648 -16.53 -4.46 -22.08
C ASP A 648 -16.74 -5.62 -21.10
N THR A 649 -15.64 -6.13 -20.58
CA THR A 649 -15.63 -7.26 -19.64
C THR A 649 -15.90 -6.84 -18.19
N ASN A 650 -16.16 -5.55 -17.94
CA ASN A 650 -16.54 -5.10 -16.61
C ASN A 650 -17.91 -5.61 -16.21
N VAL A 651 -18.03 -5.98 -14.95
CA VAL A 651 -19.24 -6.51 -14.35
C VAL A 651 -19.63 -5.66 -13.15
N GLN A 652 -20.91 -5.73 -12.82
CA GLN A 652 -21.51 -5.19 -11.62
C GLN A 652 -22.13 -6.30 -10.79
N VAL A 653 -21.97 -6.24 -9.48
CA VAL A 653 -22.57 -7.16 -8.53
C VAL A 653 -23.82 -6.51 -7.94
N GLN A 654 -24.96 -7.17 -8.07
CA GLN A 654 -26.24 -6.67 -7.58
C GLN A 654 -27.03 -7.77 -6.88
N PRO A 655 -27.94 -7.44 -5.96
CA PRO A 655 -28.94 -8.39 -5.47
C PRO A 655 -29.74 -8.99 -6.65
N MET A 656 -29.99 -10.30 -6.62
CA MET A 656 -30.78 -10.97 -7.67
C MET A 656 -32.16 -10.33 -7.82
N GLU A 657 -32.70 -9.80 -6.72
CA GLU A 657 -34.01 -9.13 -6.69
C GLU A 657 -34.05 -7.84 -7.54
N ASN A 658 -32.89 -7.26 -7.83
CA ASN A 658 -32.77 -6.05 -8.65
C ASN A 658 -32.53 -6.38 -10.14
N VAL A 659 -32.39 -7.67 -10.47
CA VAL A 659 -32.10 -8.11 -11.85
C VAL A 659 -33.38 -8.76 -12.44
N GLU A 660 -33.76 -8.33 -13.66
CA GLU A 660 -34.94 -8.84 -14.33
C GLU A 660 -34.92 -10.39 -14.44
N LYS A 661 -36.01 -11.01 -14.07
CA LYS A 661 -36.18 -12.48 -14.10
C LYS A 661 -35.29 -13.28 -13.16
N MET A 662 -34.66 -12.64 -12.18
CA MET A 662 -33.92 -13.32 -11.14
C MET A 662 -34.59 -13.19 -9.78
N THR A 663 -34.50 -14.23 -8.97
CA THR A 663 -35.10 -14.25 -7.63
C THR A 663 -34.18 -15.00 -6.68
N ALA A 664 -33.84 -14.38 -5.56
CA ALA A 664 -33.10 -15.05 -4.50
C ALA A 664 -34.03 -15.84 -3.60
N THR A 665 -33.63 -17.07 -3.27
CA THR A 665 -34.31 -17.90 -2.27
C THR A 665 -34.18 -17.31 -0.87
N GLN A 666 -35.05 -17.72 0.07
CA GLN A 666 -34.92 -17.25 1.46
C GLN A 666 -33.55 -17.65 2.07
N ALA A 667 -33.07 -18.85 1.82
CA ALA A 667 -31.76 -19.32 2.31
C ALA A 667 -30.60 -18.46 1.80
N GLN A 668 -30.66 -17.98 0.56
CA GLN A 668 -29.65 -17.04 0.02
C GLN A 668 -29.72 -15.66 0.70
N LYS A 669 -30.93 -15.16 0.93
CA LYS A 669 -31.15 -13.89 1.67
C LYS A 669 -30.68 -14.00 3.11
N ASP A 670 -30.94 -15.11 3.78
CA ASP A 670 -30.49 -15.37 5.16
C ASP A 670 -28.97 -15.45 5.23
N LEU A 671 -28.32 -16.11 4.27
CA LEU A 671 -26.87 -16.15 4.21
C LEU A 671 -26.28 -14.75 4.00
N ARG A 672 -26.85 -13.94 3.08
CA ARG A 672 -26.43 -12.55 2.85
C ARG A 672 -26.62 -11.71 4.10
N ALA A 673 -27.74 -11.83 4.78
CA ALA A 673 -28.01 -11.11 6.03
C ALA A 673 -26.99 -11.49 7.12
N ALA A 674 -26.72 -12.78 7.29
CA ALA A 674 -25.73 -13.27 8.26
C ALA A 674 -24.27 -12.87 7.91
N TRP A 675 -23.96 -12.73 6.64
CA TRP A 675 -22.65 -12.25 6.17
C TRP A 675 -22.44 -10.78 6.50
N LEU A 676 -23.47 -9.96 6.27
CA LEU A 676 -23.42 -8.50 6.42
C LEU A 676 -23.81 -8.02 7.84
N ALA A 677 -24.15 -8.92 8.73
CA ALA A 677 -24.52 -8.59 10.11
C ALA A 677 -23.30 -8.09 10.91
N SER A 678 -23.55 -7.12 11.80
CA SER A 678 -22.54 -6.59 12.70
C SER A 678 -21.90 -7.69 13.54
N ALA A 679 -20.55 -7.72 13.56
CA ALA A 679 -19.80 -8.61 14.44
C ALA A 679 -19.76 -8.10 15.87
N ALA A 680 -19.90 -6.79 16.08
CA ALA A 680 -19.93 -6.16 17.41
C ALA A 680 -21.20 -6.51 18.20
N ALA A 681 -22.31 -6.80 17.51
CA ALA A 681 -23.61 -7.10 18.14
C ALA A 681 -23.70 -8.50 18.78
N ILE A 682 -22.75 -9.40 18.54
CA ILE A 682 -22.82 -10.81 18.99
C ILE A 682 -22.59 -10.97 20.52
N LYS A 683 -22.32 -9.89 21.26
CA LYS A 683 -22.01 -9.92 22.71
C LYS A 683 -23.05 -9.32 23.64
N GLN A 684 -24.30 -9.14 23.18
CA GLN A 684 -25.37 -8.77 24.14
C GLN A 684 -26.17 -10.00 24.57
#